data_2726f518917187b5e93b51090f16b0b4
#
_entry.id   2726f518917187b5e93b51090f16b0b4
#
_cell.length_a   1.000
_cell.length_b   1.000
_cell.length_c   1.000
_cell.angle_alpha   90.00
_cell.angle_beta   90.00
_cell.angle_gamma   90.00
#
_symmetry.space_group_name_H-M   'P 1'
#
loop_
_entity.id
_entity.type
_entity.pdbx_description
1 polymer ?
#
loop_
_entity_poly.entity_id
_entity_poly.type
_entity_poly.pdbx_seq_one_letter_code
_entity_poly.pdbx_strand_id
1 'polypeptide(L)'
;MIGKPAARQGDMTQVGGPIVQGSAGVLIGAPTGVACSVCPGGITYGSPVNPLSGAKVLPGETDFALPGPLPFVLSRAYSSHRTRTPAPSGLFGPGWKMLADIRLQLRERELILNDSGGRSIHFDPLSPGGTAFSRSESFWLARCGTPALDESNPLHSLWQRLPEDIRLSPDTYLATNSPQGPWWILGWAERVPGVDEVLPAPLPPYRVLTGLADNFGRTLRYQRAAGGEYSGNITGVTDGAGRRFHLVLTTQAQRAQAARQAGKSAAQAYPETLPATEYGQDSGIRLSQVWLAHEPDAEGEQEPVMLSRYEYTPRGELAAVYDRGGAQVRSFVYDPAYPGRMTGHRYAGRPQMRYRYDETGRVTEQLNPEGLSYRYRYEKNRVTVTDSPGRREVLHTEGEGGLKRVVMKESADGSVTRSGYDASGRLEWQTDAAGRKTEYSPDVATGKLTAVTGPDGRKTRYSYNDRQQLTTTVYPDGLRSTREYDERGRLTAETSRTGETTRYRYDNPDSELPTGIVDATGSSRTIRRNRYGQMVAFTDCSGYETRYEYNRFGQMTAVHREEGLSVYRTYNTRGLLVSQKEGQGRETRYDYNEAGDLTTITGPDGSRTETQYDGRGKAIATTRGGLTRRMAYDAAGRVTQLTNENGSHSGFTWDVLDRLTEQTGFDGRTQRYGYDLAGQMVRSEDGDLVTLWHYDESGRLTHRTVNGEPAERWQYDERGWLTEVSHLSEGLRVAVQYGYDNKGRLTGERQTVSDPQTGEVLWAHETQQEYSAQGLANRLKPDGLPPVEWLTCGSGYLAGMKLGDRPLVEYTRDRLHREVQRRFGSDSLPESYELTTTYTPGGQLQQQHLTLPQLDREYGYDEGGRLVRISGPQQTREYRYSEAGRLTGVHTTAANLDITLPYATDPAGNRLPDPEFYPESSSMVWADNRITEDMQYRYRYDRYGRLTEKTDRIPEGVIRMHDERTHRYDYDNQHRLVR
;
A
#
# COMPACT_ATOMS: atom_id res chain seq x y z
N MET A 1 -4.36 -7.39 -1.43
CA MET A 1 -4.62 -6.11 -2.16
C MET A 1 -4.54 -6.42 -3.66
N ILE A 2 -5.67 -6.74 -4.24
CA ILE A 2 -5.77 -7.05 -5.66
C ILE A 2 -6.31 -5.79 -6.35
N GLY A 3 -5.55 -5.23 -7.27
CA GLY A 3 -6.03 -4.26 -8.25
C GLY A 3 -5.90 -2.77 -7.97
N LYS A 4 -5.20 -2.35 -6.93
CA LYS A 4 -4.84 -0.93 -6.80
C LYS A 4 -3.35 -0.75 -7.06
N PRO A 5 -2.94 0.23 -7.89
CA PRO A 5 -1.53 0.49 -8.08
C PRO A 5 -0.89 0.85 -6.74
N ALA A 6 0.31 0.35 -6.51
CA ALA A 6 1.07 0.75 -5.33
C ALA A 6 1.38 2.24 -5.41
N ALA A 7 1.27 2.94 -4.29
CA ALA A 7 1.62 4.34 -4.22
C ALA A 7 3.12 4.54 -4.48
N ARG A 8 3.47 5.53 -5.30
CA ARG A 8 4.85 5.85 -5.70
C ARG A 8 5.35 7.07 -4.92
N GLN A 9 6.66 7.21 -4.85
CA GLN A 9 7.25 8.46 -4.37
C GLN A 9 6.78 9.61 -5.30
N GLY A 10 6.24 10.66 -4.71
CA GLY A 10 5.64 11.78 -5.41
C GLY A 10 4.14 11.67 -5.63
N ASP A 11 3.53 10.50 -5.44
CA ASP A 11 2.06 10.39 -5.45
C ASP A 11 1.47 11.21 -4.30
N MET A 12 0.35 11.88 -4.58
CA MET A 12 -0.31 12.71 -3.58
C MET A 12 -1.21 11.88 -2.67
N THR A 13 -1.11 12.11 -1.37
CA THR A 13 -2.04 11.53 -0.40
C THR A 13 -3.39 12.26 -0.44
N GLN A 14 -4.41 11.63 0.10
CA GLN A 14 -5.76 12.19 0.18
C GLN A 14 -5.82 13.53 0.93
N VAL A 15 -4.85 13.80 1.80
CA VAL A 15 -4.71 15.07 2.54
C VAL A 15 -3.74 16.06 1.89
N GLY A 16 -3.29 15.77 0.67
CA GLY A 16 -2.51 16.70 -0.16
C GLY A 16 -1.01 16.74 0.10
N GLY A 17 -0.46 15.76 0.82
CA GLY A 17 0.99 15.60 0.92
C GLY A 17 1.51 14.60 -0.09
N PRO A 18 2.61 14.86 -0.80
CA PRO A 18 3.25 13.83 -1.61
C PRO A 18 3.85 12.74 -0.72
N ILE A 19 3.86 11.53 -1.23
CA ILE A 19 4.59 10.43 -0.57
C ILE A 19 6.07 10.70 -0.77
N VAL A 20 6.72 11.19 0.28
CA VAL A 20 8.14 11.57 0.24
C VAL A 20 9.09 10.41 0.51
N GLN A 21 8.59 9.33 1.08
CA GLN A 21 9.38 8.14 1.38
C GLN A 21 8.66 6.87 0.95
N GLY A 22 9.19 6.26 -0.10
CA GLY A 22 9.06 4.83 -0.31
C GLY A 22 10.21 4.11 0.39
N SER A 23 10.15 2.81 0.51
CA SER A 23 11.31 2.01 0.90
C SER A 23 12.45 2.31 -0.09
N ALA A 24 13.58 2.79 0.41
CA ALA A 24 14.75 3.07 -0.42
C ALA A 24 15.29 1.83 -1.14
N GLY A 25 14.83 0.65 -0.74
CA GLY A 25 15.20 -0.62 -1.35
C GLY A 25 14.13 -1.23 -2.27
N VAL A 26 12.95 -0.62 -2.36
CA VAL A 26 11.89 -1.11 -3.25
C VAL A 26 11.59 -0.02 -4.26
N LEU A 27 12.23 -0.10 -5.41
CA LEU A 27 11.85 0.66 -6.60
C LEU A 27 10.55 0.07 -7.16
N ILE A 28 9.44 0.46 -6.55
CA ILE A 28 8.12 0.15 -7.10
C ILE A 28 7.96 0.97 -8.38
N GLY A 29 7.97 0.30 -9.51
CA GLY A 29 7.90 0.93 -10.81
C GLY A 29 9.24 1.31 -11.39
N ALA A 30 10.32 0.63 -10.97
CA ALA A 30 11.52 0.58 -11.81
C ALA A 30 11.09 0.17 -13.22
N PRO A 31 11.57 0.85 -14.27
CA PRO A 31 11.21 0.45 -15.62
C PRO A 31 11.47 -1.04 -15.79
N THR A 32 10.45 -1.76 -16.21
CA THR A 32 10.62 -3.15 -16.61
C THR A 32 11.72 -3.17 -17.68
N GLY A 33 12.85 -3.71 -17.37
CA GLY A 33 13.94 -3.74 -18.34
C GLY A 33 15.29 -3.24 -17.85
N VAL A 34 15.41 -2.90 -16.58
CA VAL A 34 16.71 -2.57 -16.00
C VAL A 34 17.57 -3.85 -15.96
N ALA A 35 18.72 -3.81 -16.62
CA ALA A 35 19.67 -4.90 -16.54
C ALA A 35 20.32 -4.94 -15.15
N CYS A 36 20.30 -6.07 -14.50
CA CYS A 36 20.92 -6.27 -13.21
C CYS A 36 21.71 -7.56 -13.22
N SER A 37 23.04 -7.48 -13.07
CA SER A 37 23.91 -8.64 -13.11
C SER A 37 23.72 -9.60 -11.94
N VAL A 38 23.24 -9.11 -10.80
CA VAL A 38 23.03 -9.92 -9.59
C VAL A 38 21.58 -10.34 -9.38
N CYS A 39 20.64 -9.63 -9.99
CA CYS A 39 19.21 -9.92 -9.90
C CYS A 39 18.49 -9.73 -11.26
N PRO A 40 18.89 -10.50 -12.29
CA PRO A 40 18.33 -10.33 -13.62
C PRO A 40 16.83 -10.54 -13.64
N GLY A 41 16.12 -9.69 -14.38
CA GLY A 41 14.67 -9.71 -14.50
C GLY A 41 13.90 -9.28 -13.26
N GLY A 42 14.54 -9.06 -12.12
CA GLY A 42 13.89 -8.67 -10.87
C GLY A 42 12.98 -9.74 -10.26
N ILE A 43 13.00 -10.95 -10.76
CA ILE A 43 12.18 -12.08 -10.29
C ILE A 43 12.80 -12.67 -9.03
N THR A 44 11.97 -12.94 -8.02
CA THR A 44 12.41 -13.61 -6.80
C THR A 44 11.38 -14.61 -6.29
N TYR A 45 11.86 -15.61 -5.55
CA TYR A 45 11.03 -16.57 -4.85
C TYR A 45 11.37 -16.57 -3.36
N GLY A 46 10.34 -16.67 -2.55
CA GLY A 46 10.48 -16.84 -1.11
C GLY A 46 11.16 -15.68 -0.40
N SER A 47 12.18 -15.97 0.40
CA SER A 47 12.90 -15.04 1.29
C SER A 47 14.29 -14.66 0.73
N PRO A 48 14.42 -13.73 -0.20
CA PRO A 48 14.14 -14.01 -1.61
C PRO A 48 15.38 -14.60 -2.32
N VAL A 49 15.16 -15.41 -3.34
CA VAL A 49 16.18 -15.95 -4.24
C VAL A 49 15.82 -15.59 -5.68
N ASN A 50 16.79 -15.07 -6.42
CA ASN A 50 16.61 -14.86 -7.86
C ASN A 50 16.88 -16.17 -8.62
N PRO A 51 15.86 -16.73 -9.29
CA PRO A 51 16.01 -18.04 -9.94
C PRO A 51 16.86 -17.97 -11.21
N LEU A 52 16.99 -16.80 -11.83
CA LEU A 52 17.74 -16.66 -13.09
C LEU A 52 19.26 -16.66 -12.86
N SER A 53 19.72 -16.07 -11.77
CA SER A 53 21.14 -16.06 -11.38
C SER A 53 21.48 -17.11 -10.34
N GLY A 54 20.49 -17.60 -9.60
CA GLY A 54 20.68 -18.45 -8.43
C GLY A 54 21.19 -17.71 -7.20
N ALA A 55 21.16 -16.39 -7.21
CA ALA A 55 21.66 -15.58 -6.09
C ALA A 55 20.64 -15.52 -4.95
N LYS A 56 21.10 -15.69 -3.71
CA LYS A 56 20.38 -15.23 -2.52
C LYS A 56 20.49 -13.71 -2.50
N VAL A 57 19.37 -13.02 -2.48
CA VAL A 57 19.33 -11.55 -2.48
C VAL A 57 18.51 -11.01 -1.32
N LEU A 58 18.89 -9.82 -0.85
CA LEU A 58 18.06 -8.95 -0.02
C LEU A 58 18.12 -7.59 -0.71
N PRO A 59 17.07 -7.19 -1.43
CA PRO A 59 17.14 -6.03 -2.34
C PRO A 59 17.27 -4.68 -1.62
N GLY A 60 16.98 -4.63 -0.33
CA GLY A 60 17.20 -3.46 0.50
C GLY A 60 16.47 -3.59 1.82
N GLU A 61 17.22 -3.45 2.92
CA GLU A 61 16.70 -3.38 4.28
C GLU A 61 17.06 -2.03 4.86
N THR A 62 16.05 -1.29 5.30
CA THR A 62 16.23 0.05 5.86
C THR A 62 16.29 -0.04 7.38
N ASP A 63 17.39 0.42 7.96
CA ASP A 63 17.60 0.42 9.41
C ASP A 63 17.03 1.69 10.06
N PHE A 64 17.12 2.81 9.37
CA PHE A 64 16.42 4.04 9.74
C PHE A 64 16.24 4.94 8.52
N ALA A 65 15.22 5.78 8.60
CA ALA A 65 14.92 6.81 7.62
C ALA A 65 14.18 7.94 8.32
N LEU A 66 14.86 9.08 8.48
CA LEU A 66 14.26 10.28 9.06
C LEU A 66 13.72 11.17 7.93
N PRO A 67 12.48 11.68 8.02
CA PRO A 67 11.93 12.50 6.95
C PRO A 67 12.70 13.81 6.78
N GLY A 68 12.84 14.25 5.54
CA GLY A 68 13.51 15.49 5.21
C GLY A 68 13.88 15.57 3.73
N PRO A 69 14.32 16.75 3.24
CA PRO A 69 14.90 16.87 1.92
C PRO A 69 16.23 16.13 1.87
N LEU A 70 16.47 15.37 0.83
CA LEU A 70 17.67 14.52 0.70
C LEU A 70 18.05 13.84 2.03
N PRO A 71 17.18 12.98 2.59
CA PRO A 71 17.45 12.38 3.90
C PRO A 71 18.59 11.36 3.83
N PHE A 72 19.34 11.24 4.94
CA PHE A 72 20.23 10.11 5.09
C PHE A 72 19.41 8.87 5.46
N VAL A 73 19.20 8.00 4.50
CA VAL A 73 18.52 6.72 4.67
C VAL A 73 19.58 5.62 4.66
N LEU A 74 19.67 4.87 5.75
CA LEU A 74 20.57 3.72 5.79
C LEU A 74 19.84 2.47 5.36
N SER A 75 20.04 2.10 4.11
CA SER A 75 19.51 0.91 3.49
C SER A 75 20.63 0.00 3.03
N ARG A 76 20.54 -1.27 3.34
CA ARG A 76 21.55 -2.30 3.03
C ARG A 76 20.97 -3.30 2.04
N ALA A 77 21.68 -3.59 0.99
CA ALA A 77 21.34 -4.61 0.03
C ALA A 77 22.38 -5.74 0.06
N TYR A 78 21.90 -6.97 -0.07
CA TYR A 78 22.76 -8.17 -0.09
C TYR A 78 22.56 -8.95 -1.38
N SER A 79 23.66 -9.51 -1.90
CA SER A 79 23.63 -10.57 -2.90
C SER A 79 24.77 -11.55 -2.66
N SER A 80 24.48 -12.84 -2.72
CA SER A 80 25.51 -13.88 -2.60
C SER A 80 26.52 -13.83 -3.76
N HIS A 81 26.14 -13.24 -4.90
CA HIS A 81 27.04 -13.07 -6.06
C HIS A 81 27.98 -11.87 -5.93
N ARG A 82 27.73 -10.96 -5.02
CA ARG A 82 28.65 -9.82 -4.76
C ARG A 82 29.95 -10.21 -4.11
N THR A 83 30.06 -11.40 -3.55
CA THR A 83 31.31 -11.93 -3.07
C THR A 83 32.35 -12.11 -4.18
N ARG A 84 31.89 -12.08 -5.44
CA ARG A 84 32.72 -12.24 -6.66
C ARG A 84 32.75 -10.96 -7.52
N THR A 85 32.13 -9.87 -7.08
CA THR A 85 32.11 -8.64 -7.86
C THR A 85 33.36 -7.78 -7.66
N PRO A 86 33.63 -6.87 -8.62
CA PRO A 86 34.88 -6.13 -8.70
C PRO A 86 35.13 -5.08 -7.62
N ALA A 87 34.15 -4.72 -6.80
CA ALA A 87 34.34 -3.72 -5.76
C ALA A 87 34.88 -4.35 -4.46
N PRO A 88 35.78 -3.72 -3.72
CA PRO A 88 36.17 -4.19 -2.40
C PRO A 88 34.96 -4.24 -1.47
N SER A 89 35.03 -5.01 -0.40
CA SER A 89 33.98 -5.09 0.60
C SER A 89 33.72 -3.70 1.19
N GLY A 90 32.41 -3.35 1.28
CA GLY A 90 31.98 -2.11 1.91
C GLY A 90 31.94 -2.17 3.43
N LEU A 91 31.35 -1.18 4.05
CA LEU A 91 31.31 -1.02 5.52
C LEU A 91 30.47 -2.10 6.23
N PHE A 92 29.67 -2.87 5.53
CA PHE A 92 28.91 -4.00 6.08
C PHE A 92 29.52 -5.36 5.79
N GLY A 93 30.67 -5.40 5.13
CA GLY A 93 31.37 -6.64 4.82
C GLY A 93 30.95 -7.26 3.48
N PRO A 94 31.48 -8.46 3.19
CA PRO A 94 31.30 -9.09 1.90
C PRO A 94 29.82 -9.42 1.61
N GLY A 95 29.41 -9.19 0.37
CA GLY A 95 28.05 -9.41 -0.11
C GLY A 95 27.09 -8.25 0.12
N TRP A 96 27.40 -7.35 1.03
CA TRP A 96 26.55 -6.21 1.37
C TRP A 96 26.99 -4.92 0.68
N LYS A 97 26.02 -4.10 0.32
CA LYS A 97 26.22 -2.76 -0.23
C LYS A 97 25.19 -1.77 0.34
N MET A 98 25.64 -0.55 0.52
CA MET A 98 24.81 0.61 0.80
C MET A 98 24.98 1.66 -0.31
N LEU A 99 24.13 2.69 -0.32
CA LEU A 99 24.22 3.75 -1.35
C LEU A 99 25.62 4.38 -1.41
N ALA A 100 26.25 4.58 -0.28
CA ALA A 100 27.58 5.17 -0.20
C ALA A 100 28.72 4.30 -0.78
N ASP A 101 28.43 3.04 -1.10
CA ASP A 101 29.38 2.13 -1.74
C ASP A 101 29.38 2.26 -3.28
N ILE A 102 28.58 3.15 -3.86
CA ILE A 102 28.61 3.45 -5.29
C ILE A 102 30.02 3.92 -5.68
N ARG A 103 30.55 3.36 -6.75
CA ARG A 103 31.91 3.63 -7.22
C ARG A 103 31.93 3.72 -8.74
N LEU A 104 32.71 4.66 -9.28
CA LEU A 104 33.03 4.77 -10.69
C LEU A 104 34.46 4.40 -10.94
N GLN A 105 34.70 3.39 -11.76
CA GLN A 105 36.07 3.00 -12.20
C GLN A 105 36.42 3.76 -13.48
N LEU A 106 37.57 4.40 -13.49
CA LEU A 106 38.12 5.12 -14.64
C LEU A 106 39.16 4.24 -15.32
N ARG A 107 38.81 3.72 -16.51
CA ARG A 107 39.74 2.92 -17.35
C ARG A 107 40.08 3.67 -18.63
N GLU A 108 41.11 3.31 -19.34
CA GLU A 108 41.57 3.98 -20.55
C GLU A 108 40.48 4.01 -21.64
N ARG A 109 39.68 2.94 -21.75
CA ARG A 109 38.73 2.76 -22.85
C ARG A 109 37.26 2.74 -22.41
N GLU A 110 37.01 2.74 -21.11
CA GLU A 110 35.63 2.70 -20.59
C GLU A 110 35.57 3.26 -19.18
N LEU A 111 34.34 3.66 -18.81
CA LEU A 111 33.97 4.00 -17.45
C LEU A 111 33.00 2.94 -16.96
N ILE A 112 33.19 2.42 -15.73
CA ILE A 112 32.33 1.41 -15.14
C ILE A 112 31.75 1.96 -13.84
N LEU A 113 30.43 2.14 -13.83
CA LEU A 113 29.69 2.54 -12.63
C LEU A 113 29.19 1.29 -11.92
N ASN A 114 29.68 1.08 -10.69
CA ASN A 114 29.18 0.03 -9.81
C ASN A 114 28.17 0.63 -8.83
N ASP A 115 26.91 0.32 -8.99
CA ASP A 115 25.86 0.88 -8.15
C ASP A 115 25.62 0.08 -6.85
N SER A 116 24.74 0.61 -5.99
CA SER A 116 24.37 -0.05 -4.73
C SER A 116 23.56 -1.33 -4.94
N GLY A 117 22.92 -1.48 -6.10
CA GLY A 117 22.20 -2.69 -6.48
C GLY A 117 23.06 -3.85 -6.97
N GLY A 118 24.38 -3.62 -7.15
CA GLY A 118 25.33 -4.60 -7.65
C GLY A 118 25.43 -4.64 -9.17
N ARG A 119 24.88 -3.63 -9.88
CA ARG A 119 25.04 -3.48 -11.32
C ARG A 119 26.42 -2.95 -11.65
N SER A 120 26.97 -3.40 -12.79
CA SER A 120 28.14 -2.79 -13.43
C SER A 120 27.68 -2.19 -14.75
N ILE A 121 27.65 -0.87 -14.83
CA ILE A 121 27.15 -0.13 -15.98
C ILE A 121 28.35 0.45 -16.73
N HIS A 122 28.47 0.10 -18.00
CA HIS A 122 29.60 0.48 -18.86
C HIS A 122 29.25 1.70 -19.70
N PHE A 123 30.16 2.67 -19.70
CA PHE A 123 30.06 3.88 -20.52
C PHE A 123 31.37 4.12 -21.25
N ASP A 124 31.30 4.81 -22.38
CA ASP A 124 32.49 5.34 -23.05
C ASP A 124 33.13 6.46 -22.24
N PRO A 125 34.43 6.69 -22.36
CA PRO A 125 35.10 7.82 -21.71
C PRO A 125 34.45 9.16 -22.04
N LEU A 126 34.30 10.05 -21.05
CA LEU A 126 33.69 11.35 -21.17
C LEU A 126 34.76 12.46 -21.11
N SER A 127 34.67 13.44 -22.00
CA SER A 127 35.33 14.73 -21.89
C SER A 127 34.61 15.63 -20.88
N PRO A 128 35.26 16.68 -20.33
CA PRO A 128 34.60 17.64 -19.46
C PRO A 128 33.32 18.18 -20.10
N GLY A 129 32.20 18.15 -19.39
CA GLY A 129 30.88 18.52 -19.88
C GLY A 129 30.18 17.45 -20.71
N GLY A 130 30.83 16.29 -20.93
CA GLY A 130 30.22 15.16 -21.65
C GLY A 130 29.17 14.44 -20.83
N THR A 131 28.15 13.92 -21.51
CA THR A 131 27.09 13.10 -20.91
C THR A 131 26.87 11.82 -21.73
N ALA A 132 26.49 10.74 -21.08
CA ALA A 132 26.14 9.48 -21.71
C ALA A 132 24.90 8.87 -21.03
N PHE A 133 24.12 8.16 -21.82
CA PHE A 133 22.93 7.47 -21.34
C PHE A 133 22.99 5.98 -21.68
N SER A 134 22.82 5.14 -20.66
CA SER A 134 22.68 3.68 -20.83
C SER A 134 21.21 3.33 -21.06
N ARG A 135 20.88 2.87 -22.25
CA ARG A 135 19.51 2.48 -22.61
C ARG A 135 19.01 1.26 -21.85
N SER A 136 19.90 0.28 -21.64
CA SER A 136 19.55 -0.94 -20.92
C SER A 136 19.34 -0.73 -19.43
N GLU A 137 20.01 0.24 -18.84
CA GLU A 137 19.99 0.52 -17.42
C GLU A 137 19.16 1.74 -17.05
N SER A 138 18.76 2.55 -18.02
CA SER A 138 18.05 3.83 -17.82
C SER A 138 18.80 4.77 -16.87
N PHE A 139 20.07 4.98 -17.14
CA PHE A 139 20.99 5.69 -16.26
C PHE A 139 21.86 6.66 -17.05
N TRP A 140 22.05 7.88 -16.54
CA TRP A 140 22.95 8.88 -17.09
C TRP A 140 24.23 8.96 -16.29
N LEU A 141 25.34 9.11 -16.98
CA LEU A 141 26.63 9.48 -16.44
C LEU A 141 27.09 10.78 -17.07
N ALA A 142 27.60 11.71 -16.28
CA ALA A 142 28.10 13.01 -16.76
C ALA A 142 29.45 13.32 -16.11
N ARG A 143 30.26 14.09 -16.83
CA ARG A 143 31.52 14.63 -16.29
C ARG A 143 31.41 16.14 -16.13
N CYS A 144 31.69 16.64 -14.94
CA CYS A 144 31.71 18.07 -14.66
C CYS A 144 32.85 18.79 -15.44
N GLY A 145 32.89 20.11 -15.34
CA GLY A 145 33.92 20.93 -15.98
C GLY A 145 33.36 21.91 -17.00
N THR A 146 32.02 22.11 -17.02
CA THR A 146 31.36 23.13 -17.86
C THR A 146 30.33 23.90 -17.06
N PRO A 147 30.13 25.20 -17.27
CA PRO A 147 29.10 25.97 -16.55
C PRO A 147 27.67 25.61 -16.94
N ALA A 148 27.43 25.10 -18.15
CA ALA A 148 26.13 24.71 -18.61
C ALA A 148 26.20 23.58 -19.65
N LEU A 149 25.15 22.75 -19.70
CA LEU A 149 24.92 21.84 -20.81
C LEU A 149 24.13 22.51 -21.91
N ASP A 150 24.11 21.92 -23.11
CA ASP A 150 23.25 22.35 -24.20
C ASP A 150 21.77 22.34 -23.74
N GLU A 151 20.99 23.32 -24.16
CA GLU A 151 19.58 23.46 -23.82
C GLU A 151 18.72 22.28 -24.29
N SER A 152 19.15 21.59 -25.33
CA SER A 152 18.49 20.38 -25.85
C SER A 152 18.75 19.13 -24.98
N ASN A 153 19.76 19.17 -24.11
CA ASN A 153 20.08 18.04 -23.24
C ASN A 153 19.02 17.90 -22.14
N PRO A 154 18.43 16.72 -21.94
CA PRO A 154 17.43 16.52 -20.89
C PRO A 154 17.90 16.88 -19.48
N LEU A 155 19.19 16.84 -19.24
CA LEU A 155 19.82 17.15 -17.95
C LEU A 155 20.18 18.64 -17.79
N HIS A 156 19.90 19.47 -18.75
CA HIS A 156 20.28 20.90 -18.74
C HIS A 156 19.77 21.61 -17.47
N SER A 157 18.49 21.46 -17.15
CA SER A 157 17.87 22.12 -15.99
C SER A 157 18.45 21.60 -14.66
N LEU A 158 18.67 20.29 -14.57
CA LEU A 158 19.23 19.66 -13.38
C LEU A 158 20.71 20.07 -13.17
N TRP A 159 21.45 20.23 -14.26
CA TRP A 159 22.84 20.71 -14.22
C TRP A 159 22.95 22.12 -13.65
N GLN A 160 22.06 23.01 -14.03
CA GLN A 160 22.03 24.40 -13.57
C GLN A 160 21.86 24.56 -12.06
N ARG A 161 21.30 23.55 -11.39
CA ARG A 161 21.06 23.57 -9.95
C ARG A 161 22.24 23.09 -9.11
N LEU A 162 23.27 22.53 -9.75
CA LEU A 162 24.46 22.10 -9.06
C LEU A 162 25.22 23.27 -8.46
N PRO A 163 25.82 23.12 -7.26
CA PRO A 163 26.77 24.08 -6.74
C PRO A 163 27.91 24.33 -7.75
N GLU A 164 28.34 25.55 -7.85
CA GLU A 164 29.33 25.98 -8.85
C GLU A 164 30.67 25.24 -8.69
N ASP A 165 31.12 25.03 -7.48
CA ASP A 165 32.34 24.29 -7.16
C ASP A 165 32.31 22.84 -7.69
N ILE A 166 31.16 22.20 -7.69
CA ILE A 166 30.96 20.86 -8.25
C ILE A 166 30.88 20.93 -9.77
N ARG A 167 30.06 21.82 -10.29
CA ARG A 167 29.76 21.96 -11.71
C ARG A 167 30.99 22.24 -12.57
N LEU A 168 31.92 23.02 -12.05
CA LEU A 168 33.15 23.41 -12.76
C LEU A 168 34.33 22.48 -12.55
N SER A 169 34.24 21.49 -11.68
CA SER A 169 35.35 20.56 -11.40
C SER A 169 35.45 19.47 -12.47
N PRO A 170 36.50 19.46 -13.32
CA PRO A 170 36.63 18.46 -14.38
C PRO A 170 36.94 17.04 -13.88
N ASP A 171 37.30 16.89 -12.63
CA ASP A 171 37.62 15.60 -12.00
C ASP A 171 36.42 14.97 -11.27
N THR A 172 35.31 15.64 -11.23
CA THR A 172 34.07 15.17 -10.62
C THR A 172 33.12 14.60 -11.69
N TYR A 173 32.51 13.45 -11.37
CA TYR A 173 31.54 12.80 -12.22
C TYR A 173 30.18 12.81 -11.50
N LEU A 174 29.12 12.73 -12.28
CA LEU A 174 27.76 12.73 -11.79
C LEU A 174 26.99 11.58 -12.40
N ALA A 175 26.10 11.00 -11.64
CA ALA A 175 25.18 9.99 -12.14
C ALA A 175 23.75 10.31 -11.70
N THR A 176 22.77 9.96 -12.52
CA THR A 176 21.36 10.10 -12.19
C THR A 176 20.52 9.10 -12.99
N ASN A 177 19.40 8.69 -12.43
CA ASN A 177 18.41 7.86 -13.14
C ASN A 177 17.22 8.68 -13.65
N SER A 178 17.20 10.00 -13.44
CA SER A 178 16.08 10.85 -13.80
C SER A 178 16.55 12.28 -14.10
N PRO A 179 15.99 12.95 -15.14
CA PRO A 179 16.21 14.38 -15.38
C PRO A 179 15.73 15.29 -14.24
N GLN A 180 14.92 14.78 -13.31
CA GLN A 180 14.48 15.50 -12.12
C GLN A 180 15.40 15.30 -10.92
N GLY A 181 16.44 14.50 -11.06
CA GLY A 181 17.40 14.21 -10.00
C GLY A 181 16.98 13.12 -9.03
N PRO A 182 17.68 12.93 -7.94
CA PRO A 182 18.89 13.64 -7.57
C PRO A 182 20.11 13.21 -8.38
N TRP A 183 21.17 14.04 -8.35
CA TRP A 183 22.50 13.66 -8.78
C TRP A 183 23.21 12.89 -7.69
N TRP A 184 23.90 11.81 -8.06
CA TRP A 184 24.96 11.19 -7.26
C TRP A 184 26.28 11.81 -7.66
N ILE A 185 26.99 12.41 -6.70
CA ILE A 185 28.23 13.12 -6.93
C ILE A 185 29.38 12.17 -6.64
N LEU A 186 30.22 11.94 -7.63
CA LEU A 186 31.34 11.01 -7.59
C LEU A 186 32.67 11.78 -7.63
N GLY A 187 33.38 11.77 -6.53
CA GLY A 187 34.62 12.49 -6.34
C GLY A 187 35.71 11.65 -5.68
N TRP A 188 36.67 12.30 -5.08
CA TRP A 188 37.79 11.65 -4.45
C TRP A 188 37.40 11.05 -3.10
N ALA A 189 37.93 9.85 -2.83
CA ALA A 189 37.75 9.17 -1.53
C ALA A 189 38.62 9.78 -0.42
N GLU A 190 39.79 10.18 -0.79
CA GLU A 190 40.83 10.67 0.12
C GLU A 190 41.19 12.11 -0.21
N ARG A 191 41.94 12.72 0.67
CA ARG A 191 42.47 14.04 0.44
C ARG A 191 43.29 14.07 -0.86
N VAL A 192 43.00 15.02 -1.75
CA VAL A 192 43.83 15.28 -2.91
C VAL A 192 45.21 15.80 -2.40
N PRO A 193 46.30 15.17 -2.76
CA PRO A 193 47.64 15.63 -2.33
C PRO A 193 47.88 17.09 -2.75
N GLY A 194 48.51 17.89 -1.86
CA GLY A 194 48.93 19.26 -2.17
C GLY A 194 50.00 19.28 -3.28
N VAL A 195 50.15 20.44 -3.92
CA VAL A 195 51.09 20.62 -5.02
C VAL A 195 52.54 20.32 -4.63
N ASP A 196 52.84 20.46 -3.36
CA ASP A 196 54.21 20.25 -2.79
C ASP A 196 54.44 18.83 -2.24
N GLU A 197 53.45 17.97 -2.29
CA GLU A 197 53.58 16.57 -1.82
C GLU A 197 54.13 15.66 -2.91
N VAL A 198 55.14 14.86 -2.58
CA VAL A 198 55.65 13.83 -3.49
C VAL A 198 54.63 12.69 -3.53
N LEU A 199 53.99 12.48 -4.70
CA LEU A 199 53.03 11.41 -4.92
C LEU A 199 53.74 10.06 -4.97
N PRO A 200 53.48 9.13 -4.01
CA PRO A 200 54.06 7.79 -4.06
C PRO A 200 53.43 6.87 -5.10
N ALA A 201 52.26 7.27 -5.68
CA ALA A 201 51.53 6.49 -6.66
C ALA A 201 50.67 7.42 -7.52
N PRO A 202 50.29 7.02 -8.76
CA PRO A 202 49.29 7.74 -9.53
C PRO A 202 47.96 7.85 -8.77
N LEU A 203 47.18 8.88 -9.08
CA LEU A 203 45.85 9.11 -8.51
C LEU A 203 45.01 7.84 -8.66
N PRO A 204 44.14 7.51 -7.64
CA PRO A 204 43.31 6.31 -7.73
C PRO A 204 42.43 6.32 -9.00
N PRO A 205 42.42 5.18 -9.73
CA PRO A 205 41.60 5.10 -10.97
C PRO A 205 40.13 4.90 -10.69
N TYR A 206 39.62 5.52 -9.64
CA TYR A 206 38.19 5.43 -9.26
C TYR A 206 37.69 6.69 -8.57
N ARG A 207 36.40 6.88 -8.59
CA ARG A 207 35.65 7.89 -7.83
C ARG A 207 34.67 7.22 -6.91
N VAL A 208 34.40 7.84 -5.76
CA VAL A 208 33.47 7.37 -4.75
C VAL A 208 32.33 8.39 -4.54
N LEU A 209 31.22 7.94 -3.96
CA LEU A 209 30.11 8.83 -3.65
C LEU A 209 30.51 9.82 -2.56
N THR A 210 30.49 11.11 -2.89
CA THR A 210 30.80 12.22 -1.95
C THR A 210 29.57 12.96 -1.52
N GLY A 211 28.45 12.83 -2.23
CA GLY A 211 27.20 13.48 -1.90
C GLY A 211 26.11 13.27 -2.92
N LEU A 212 24.98 13.89 -2.65
CA LEU A 212 23.83 13.98 -3.52
C LEU A 212 23.47 15.44 -3.70
N ALA A 213 22.90 15.80 -4.85
CA ALA A 213 22.36 17.12 -5.09
C ALA A 213 21.01 17.00 -5.79
N ASP A 214 20.02 17.72 -5.32
CA ASP A 214 18.67 17.69 -5.91
C ASP A 214 18.44 18.83 -6.91
N ASN A 215 17.27 18.87 -7.49
CA ASN A 215 16.84 19.86 -8.45
C ASN A 215 16.57 21.24 -7.83
N PHE A 216 16.70 21.40 -6.53
CA PHE A 216 16.42 22.61 -5.77
C PHE A 216 17.65 23.24 -5.12
N GLY A 217 18.84 22.74 -5.46
CA GLY A 217 20.10 23.23 -4.93
C GLY A 217 20.45 22.69 -3.54
N ARG A 218 19.68 21.78 -3.00
CA ARG A 218 19.96 21.14 -1.72
C ARG A 218 20.95 20.00 -1.92
N THR A 219 21.81 19.78 -0.91
CA THR A 219 22.85 18.74 -0.96
C THR A 219 22.85 17.87 0.28
N LEU A 220 23.14 16.59 0.09
CA LEU A 220 23.57 15.69 1.15
C LEU A 220 25.06 15.46 0.94
N ARG A 221 25.85 15.56 2.01
CA ARG A 221 27.30 15.40 1.93
C ARG A 221 27.78 14.30 2.85
N TYR A 222 28.66 13.46 2.32
CA TYR A 222 29.38 12.44 3.07
C TYR A 222 30.75 12.97 3.46
N GLN A 223 31.05 13.01 4.76
CA GLN A 223 32.36 13.35 5.26
C GLN A 223 33.19 12.09 5.35
N ARG A 224 34.34 12.09 4.66
CA ARG A 224 35.28 10.99 4.67
C ARG A 224 36.54 11.37 5.45
N ALA A 225 37.11 10.41 6.17
CA ALA A 225 38.35 10.64 6.91
C ALA A 225 39.50 10.94 5.94
N ALA A 226 40.17 12.07 6.17
CA ALA A 226 41.30 12.51 5.34
C ALA A 226 42.60 11.78 5.63
N GLY A 227 42.69 11.10 6.75
CA GLY A 227 43.87 10.35 7.18
C GLY A 227 43.60 9.48 8.40
N GLY A 228 44.62 8.72 8.84
CA GLY A 228 44.49 7.80 9.98
C GLY A 228 43.96 6.41 9.57
N GLU A 229 43.51 5.65 10.55
CA GLU A 229 43.04 4.26 10.36
C GLU A 229 41.84 4.16 9.41
N TYR A 230 40.98 5.18 9.36
CA TYR A 230 39.73 5.15 8.60
C TYR A 230 39.83 5.98 7.31
N SER A 231 41.02 6.31 6.85
CA SER A 231 41.23 7.15 5.66
C SER A 231 40.40 6.67 4.46
N GLY A 232 39.66 7.59 3.86
CA GLY A 232 38.79 7.34 2.72
C GLY A 232 37.40 6.81 3.07
N ASN A 233 37.16 6.39 4.29
CA ASN A 233 35.85 5.87 4.73
C ASN A 233 34.95 6.96 5.31
N ILE A 234 33.66 6.76 5.21
CA ILE A 234 32.65 7.69 5.69
C ILE A 234 32.62 7.67 7.22
N THR A 235 32.82 8.83 7.83
CA THR A 235 32.75 9.03 9.28
C THR A 235 31.58 9.94 9.69
N GLY A 236 30.99 10.66 8.72
CA GLY A 236 29.89 11.56 8.98
C GLY A 236 29.03 11.76 7.73
N VAL A 237 27.81 12.21 7.96
CA VAL A 237 26.87 12.59 6.92
C VAL A 237 26.13 13.83 7.35
N THR A 238 25.99 14.81 6.46
CA THR A 238 25.10 15.96 6.63
C THR A 238 24.00 15.85 5.60
N ASP A 239 22.75 15.70 6.03
CA ASP A 239 21.62 15.56 5.11
C ASP A 239 21.15 16.90 4.55
N GLY A 240 20.17 16.85 3.65
CA GLY A 240 19.62 18.04 3.00
C GLY A 240 18.91 19.02 3.94
N ALA A 241 18.52 18.58 5.11
CA ALA A 241 17.91 19.41 6.14
C ALA A 241 18.94 20.00 7.12
N GLY A 242 20.19 19.58 7.04
CA GLY A 242 21.26 20.04 7.93
C GLY A 242 21.49 19.18 9.17
N ARG A 243 20.81 18.02 9.29
CA ARG A 243 21.10 17.09 10.37
C ARG A 243 22.48 16.46 10.14
N ARG A 244 23.21 16.26 11.22
CA ARG A 244 24.52 15.60 11.18
C ARG A 244 24.45 14.24 11.85
N PHE A 245 25.02 13.26 11.14
CA PHE A 245 25.11 11.87 11.60
C PHE A 245 26.58 11.52 11.79
N HIS A 246 26.88 10.82 12.87
CA HIS A 246 28.23 10.30 13.14
C HIS A 246 28.24 8.79 12.94
N LEU A 247 29.16 8.30 12.14
CA LEU A 247 29.38 6.88 11.86
C LEU A 247 30.64 6.40 12.63
N VAL A 248 30.40 5.49 13.57
CA VAL A 248 31.47 4.86 14.35
C VAL A 248 31.96 3.62 13.61
N LEU A 249 33.23 3.62 13.24
CA LEU A 249 33.83 2.50 12.51
C LEU A 249 34.71 1.67 13.44
N THR A 250 34.93 0.41 13.09
CA THR A 250 35.85 -0.50 13.78
C THR A 250 36.77 -1.18 12.80
N THR A 251 38.00 -1.43 13.22
CA THR A 251 38.98 -2.26 12.50
C THR A 251 38.83 -3.71 12.91
N GLN A 252 39.45 -4.61 12.12
CA GLN A 252 39.50 -6.04 12.45
C GLN A 252 40.20 -6.28 13.80
N ALA A 253 41.30 -5.55 14.06
CA ALA A 253 42.05 -5.65 15.33
C ALA A 253 41.23 -5.22 16.53
N GLN A 254 40.48 -4.13 16.40
CA GLN A 254 39.58 -3.64 17.47
C GLN A 254 38.49 -4.65 17.81
N ARG A 255 37.89 -5.27 16.82
CA ARG A 255 36.86 -6.30 17.02
C ARG A 255 37.46 -7.56 17.67
N ALA A 256 38.63 -7.96 17.24
CA ALA A 256 39.33 -9.09 17.86
C ALA A 256 39.67 -8.81 19.34
N GLN A 257 40.14 -7.61 19.67
CA GLN A 257 40.43 -7.22 21.04
C GLN A 257 39.17 -7.16 21.91
N ALA A 258 38.06 -6.61 21.39
CA ALA A 258 36.78 -6.58 22.10
C ALA A 258 36.26 -7.99 22.42
N ALA A 259 36.43 -8.92 21.49
CA ALA A 259 36.06 -10.33 21.70
C ALA A 259 36.92 -11.01 22.78
N ARG A 260 38.21 -10.70 22.85
CA ARG A 260 39.10 -11.18 23.91
C ARG A 260 38.70 -10.65 25.28
N GLN A 261 38.42 -9.36 25.37
CA GLN A 261 38.00 -8.72 26.65
C GLN A 261 36.67 -9.27 27.15
N ALA A 262 35.77 -9.69 26.23
CA ALA A 262 34.50 -10.34 26.59
C ALA A 262 34.66 -11.81 27.00
N GLY A 263 35.88 -12.34 27.06
CA GLY A 263 36.17 -13.72 27.45
C GLY A 263 35.66 -14.79 26.48
N LYS A 264 35.39 -14.43 25.23
CA LYS A 264 34.98 -15.35 24.20
C LYS A 264 36.15 -16.18 23.69
N SER A 265 36.13 -17.49 23.86
CA SER A 265 37.13 -18.41 23.33
C SER A 265 37.22 -18.39 21.80
N ALA A 266 36.20 -17.88 21.14
CA ALA A 266 36.14 -17.65 19.72
C ALA A 266 37.13 -16.54 19.22
N ALA A 267 37.82 -15.83 20.11
CA ALA A 267 38.87 -14.87 19.75
C ALA A 267 39.99 -15.49 18.89
N GLN A 268 40.15 -16.80 18.94
CA GLN A 268 41.12 -17.57 18.12
C GLN A 268 40.77 -17.60 16.62
N ALA A 269 39.51 -17.27 16.27
CA ALA A 269 39.00 -17.33 14.91
C ALA A 269 39.11 -15.98 14.13
N TYR A 270 39.69 -14.91 14.74
CA TYR A 270 39.92 -13.63 14.07
C TYR A 270 41.19 -13.63 13.24
N PRO A 271 41.10 -13.76 11.88
CA PRO A 271 42.28 -13.65 11.04
C PRO A 271 42.78 -12.19 11.03
N GLU A 272 44.09 -12.02 10.97
CA GLU A 272 44.70 -10.68 10.85
C GLU A 272 44.39 -10.02 9.51
N THR A 273 44.36 -10.85 8.44
CA THR A 273 44.02 -10.40 7.10
C THR A 273 42.76 -11.11 6.62
N LEU A 274 41.85 -10.34 6.03
CA LEU A 274 40.65 -10.86 5.43
C LEU A 274 40.88 -11.25 3.98
N PRO A 275 40.06 -12.17 3.41
CA PRO A 275 40.23 -12.59 2.01
C PRO A 275 40.15 -11.40 1.06
N ALA A 276 41.09 -11.30 0.14
CA ALA A 276 41.06 -10.31 -0.93
C ALA A 276 40.06 -10.72 -2.00
N THR A 277 39.40 -9.74 -2.58
CA THR A 277 38.62 -9.94 -3.81
C THR A 277 39.55 -9.71 -5.02
N GLU A 278 39.10 -10.12 -6.21
CA GLU A 278 39.79 -9.85 -7.48
C GLU A 278 40.16 -8.36 -7.67
N TYR A 279 39.52 -7.47 -6.94
CA TYR A 279 39.56 -6.02 -7.08
C TYR A 279 40.14 -5.27 -5.89
N GLY A 280 40.70 -5.95 -4.93
CA GLY A 280 41.41 -5.35 -3.84
C GLY A 280 41.32 -6.09 -2.52
N GLN A 281 42.19 -5.71 -1.60
CA GLN A 281 42.24 -6.23 -0.26
C GLN A 281 41.07 -5.67 0.57
N ASP A 282 40.40 -6.52 1.31
CA ASP A 282 39.45 -6.08 2.32
C ASP A 282 40.18 -5.43 3.49
N SER A 283 39.94 -4.15 3.73
CA SER A 283 40.58 -3.41 4.82
C SER A 283 40.18 -3.86 6.21
N GLY A 284 39.08 -4.61 6.31
CA GLY A 284 38.48 -5.00 7.59
C GLY A 284 37.74 -3.89 8.34
N ILE A 285 37.63 -2.71 7.77
CA ILE A 285 36.91 -1.58 8.38
C ILE A 285 35.41 -1.80 8.21
N ARG A 286 34.67 -1.73 9.31
CA ARG A 286 33.23 -1.95 9.36
C ARG A 286 32.49 -0.86 10.13
N LEU A 287 31.26 -0.60 9.74
CA LEU A 287 30.33 0.29 10.46
C LEU A 287 29.86 -0.40 11.73
N SER A 288 30.09 0.21 12.88
CA SER A 288 29.65 -0.31 14.19
C SER A 288 28.38 0.36 14.68
N GLN A 289 28.31 1.68 14.59
CA GLN A 289 27.20 2.46 15.12
C GLN A 289 26.91 3.66 14.24
N VAL A 290 25.65 4.10 14.22
CA VAL A 290 25.26 5.37 13.62
C VAL A 290 24.54 6.20 14.65
N TRP A 291 24.99 7.43 14.84
CA TRP A 291 24.44 8.40 15.77
C TRP A 291 23.86 9.60 15.05
N LEU A 292 22.69 10.06 15.49
CA LEU A 292 22.20 11.38 15.16
C LEU A 292 22.88 12.38 16.12
N ALA A 293 23.84 13.11 15.60
CA ALA A 293 24.71 13.95 16.43
C ALA A 293 24.23 15.39 16.58
N HIS A 294 23.51 15.91 15.58
CA HIS A 294 23.06 17.30 15.57
C HIS A 294 21.78 17.47 14.75
N GLU A 295 20.87 18.30 15.28
CA GLU A 295 19.64 18.73 14.62
C GLU A 295 19.61 20.27 14.58
N PRO A 296 19.36 20.91 13.41
CA PRO A 296 19.56 22.35 13.27
C PRO A 296 18.57 23.23 14.04
N ASP A 297 17.36 22.75 14.33
CA ASP A 297 16.31 23.53 14.99
C ASP A 297 16.04 23.08 16.43
N ALA A 298 16.94 22.32 17.03
CA ALA A 298 16.77 21.87 18.41
C ALA A 298 16.90 23.05 19.38
N GLU A 299 15.90 23.28 20.22
CA GLU A 299 15.98 24.20 21.34
C GLU A 299 16.90 23.59 22.40
N GLY A 300 18.12 24.15 22.53
CA GLY A 300 19.13 23.67 23.43
C GLY A 300 20.02 22.57 22.86
N GLU A 301 21.06 22.18 23.64
CA GLU A 301 21.89 21.05 23.27
C GLU A 301 21.11 19.75 23.47
N GLN A 302 20.71 19.12 22.35
CA GLN A 302 20.18 17.77 22.40
C GLN A 302 21.31 16.75 22.45
N GLU A 303 21.15 15.75 23.32
CA GLU A 303 22.11 14.67 23.40
C GLU A 303 22.08 13.83 22.09
N PRO A 304 23.25 13.43 21.58
CA PRO A 304 23.30 12.49 20.48
C PRO A 304 22.55 11.21 20.83
N VAL A 305 21.85 10.67 19.83
CA VAL A 305 21.10 9.41 19.98
C VAL A 305 21.61 8.38 18.97
N MET A 306 21.84 7.15 19.44
CA MET A 306 22.20 6.03 18.59
C MET A 306 20.96 5.60 17.80
N LEU A 307 21.11 5.48 16.48
CA LEU A 307 20.03 5.05 15.58
C LEU A 307 20.10 3.57 15.26
N SER A 308 21.29 3.02 15.13
CA SER A 308 21.52 1.60 14.82
C SER A 308 22.89 1.15 15.27
N ARG A 309 23.03 -0.15 15.53
CA ARG A 309 24.28 -0.79 15.90
C ARG A 309 24.43 -2.10 15.15
N TYR A 310 25.67 -2.45 14.81
CA TYR A 310 26.00 -3.61 13.98
C TYR A 310 27.09 -4.45 14.63
N GLU A 311 26.94 -5.76 14.53
CA GLU A 311 27.96 -6.72 14.95
C GLU A 311 28.36 -7.61 13.79
N TYR A 312 29.61 -8.10 13.86
CA TYR A 312 30.23 -8.85 12.75
C TYR A 312 30.80 -10.18 13.23
N THR A 313 30.86 -11.14 12.30
CA THR A 313 31.58 -12.40 12.52
C THR A 313 33.08 -12.15 12.64
N PRO A 314 33.87 -13.13 13.15
CA PRO A 314 35.33 -13.02 13.14
C PRO A 314 35.93 -12.72 11.76
N ARG A 315 35.28 -13.09 10.68
CA ARG A 315 35.71 -12.80 9.29
C ARG A 315 35.21 -11.45 8.76
N GLY A 316 34.55 -10.66 9.59
CA GLY A 316 34.06 -9.34 9.20
C GLY A 316 32.73 -9.35 8.40
N GLU A 317 31.98 -10.43 8.45
CA GLU A 317 30.66 -10.52 7.84
C GLU A 317 29.59 -9.97 8.78
N LEU A 318 28.61 -9.26 8.28
CA LEU A 318 27.53 -8.71 9.11
C LEU A 318 26.75 -9.83 9.81
N ALA A 319 26.79 -9.89 11.13
CA ALA A 319 26.17 -10.96 11.93
C ALA A 319 24.83 -10.54 12.54
N ALA A 320 24.72 -9.28 12.99
CA ALA A 320 23.54 -8.80 13.70
C ALA A 320 23.32 -7.31 13.52
N VAL A 321 22.05 -6.92 13.55
CA VAL A 321 21.62 -5.52 13.52
C VAL A 321 20.75 -5.25 14.74
N TYR A 322 21.03 -4.15 15.42
CA TYR A 322 20.30 -3.69 16.60
C TYR A 322 19.64 -2.35 16.33
N ASP A 323 18.43 -2.17 16.85
CA ASP A 323 17.72 -0.92 16.76
C ASP A 323 18.22 0.12 17.77
N ARG A 324 17.62 1.30 17.78
CA ARG A 324 18.02 2.39 18.69
C ARG A 324 17.78 2.08 20.17
N GLY A 325 16.92 1.12 20.49
CA GLY A 325 16.69 0.63 21.85
C GLY A 325 17.64 -0.48 22.28
N GLY A 326 18.54 -0.91 21.42
CA GLY A 326 19.49 -2.00 21.68
C GLY A 326 18.91 -3.40 21.49
N ALA A 327 17.70 -3.54 20.95
CA ALA A 327 17.11 -4.84 20.63
C ALA A 327 17.65 -5.35 19.31
N GLN A 328 18.02 -6.64 19.26
CA GLN A 328 18.46 -7.29 18.05
C GLN A 328 17.26 -7.49 17.11
N VAL A 329 17.29 -6.88 15.94
CA VAL A 329 16.20 -6.95 14.96
C VAL A 329 16.52 -7.89 13.80
N ARG A 330 17.80 -8.18 13.55
CA ARG A 330 18.24 -9.08 12.47
C ARG A 330 19.43 -9.90 12.91
N SER A 331 19.53 -11.11 12.37
CA SER A 331 20.74 -11.92 12.46
C SER A 331 21.03 -12.65 11.15
N PHE A 332 22.30 -12.89 10.87
CA PHE A 332 22.76 -13.50 9.63
C PHE A 332 23.81 -14.57 9.91
N VAL A 333 23.76 -15.65 9.15
CA VAL A 333 24.69 -16.78 9.23
C VAL A 333 25.32 -17.01 7.85
N TYR A 334 26.60 -17.29 7.81
CA TYR A 334 27.36 -17.43 6.58
C TYR A 334 28.03 -18.80 6.49
N ASP A 335 28.34 -19.22 5.24
CA ASP A 335 29.03 -20.46 4.95
C ASP A 335 30.44 -20.42 5.52
N PRO A 336 30.86 -21.42 6.33
CA PRO A 336 32.24 -21.48 6.85
C PRO A 336 33.33 -21.57 5.77
N ALA A 337 33.00 -22.17 4.62
CA ALA A 337 33.97 -22.37 3.53
C ALA A 337 34.02 -21.20 2.55
N TYR A 338 32.97 -20.41 2.44
CA TYR A 338 32.87 -19.32 1.46
C TYR A 338 32.49 -18.01 2.15
N PRO A 339 33.47 -17.13 2.41
CA PRO A 339 33.19 -15.86 3.09
C PRO A 339 32.11 -15.01 2.39
N GLY A 340 31.17 -14.50 3.18
CA GLY A 340 30.13 -13.64 2.70
C GLY A 340 28.93 -14.35 2.04
N ARG A 341 28.99 -15.68 1.90
CA ARG A 341 27.87 -16.47 1.38
C ARG A 341 26.86 -16.74 2.49
N MET A 342 25.69 -16.10 2.42
CA MET A 342 24.65 -16.24 3.44
C MET A 342 23.97 -17.60 3.39
N THR A 343 24.04 -18.36 4.47
CA THR A 343 23.36 -19.64 4.65
C THR A 343 22.10 -19.54 5.49
N GLY A 344 21.91 -18.44 6.18
CA GLY A 344 20.71 -18.22 6.96
C GLY A 344 20.52 -16.77 7.38
N HIS A 345 19.29 -16.39 7.62
CA HIS A 345 18.96 -15.12 8.25
C HIS A 345 17.65 -15.21 9.02
N ARG A 346 17.48 -14.29 9.96
CA ARG A 346 16.30 -14.23 10.82
C ARG A 346 15.91 -12.80 11.14
N TYR A 347 14.62 -12.52 11.09
CA TYR A 347 14.02 -11.37 11.72
C TYR A 347 13.70 -11.67 13.18
N ALA A 348 13.77 -10.70 14.07
CA ALA A 348 13.42 -10.88 15.48
C ALA A 348 12.04 -11.52 15.63
N GLY A 349 11.95 -12.53 16.52
CA GLY A 349 10.68 -13.24 16.78
C GLY A 349 10.19 -14.14 15.63
N ARG A 350 10.97 -14.27 14.55
CA ARG A 350 10.64 -15.14 13.41
C ARG A 350 11.55 -16.36 13.34
N PRO A 351 11.13 -17.44 12.68
CA PRO A 351 12.02 -18.58 12.43
C PRO A 351 13.15 -18.22 11.45
N GLN A 352 14.25 -18.96 11.57
CA GLN A 352 15.40 -18.78 10.70
C GLN A 352 15.13 -19.33 9.29
N MET A 353 15.39 -18.53 8.26
CA MET A 353 15.42 -18.96 6.85
C MET A 353 16.81 -19.54 6.57
N ARG A 354 16.88 -20.65 5.78
CA ARG A 354 18.13 -21.33 5.48
C ARG A 354 18.29 -21.55 3.98
N TYR A 355 19.55 -21.56 3.53
CA TYR A 355 19.91 -21.68 2.11
C TYR A 355 21.00 -22.71 1.92
N ARG A 356 20.86 -23.54 0.86
CA ARG A 356 21.91 -24.44 0.38
C ARG A 356 22.32 -24.05 -1.02
N TYR A 357 23.60 -24.21 -1.32
CA TYR A 357 24.21 -23.81 -2.58
C TYR A 357 24.83 -24.98 -3.29
N ASP A 358 24.91 -24.90 -4.64
CA ASP A 358 25.68 -25.85 -5.44
C ASP A 358 27.16 -25.44 -5.54
N GLU A 359 27.93 -26.21 -6.30
CA GLU A 359 29.37 -25.97 -6.47
C GLU A 359 29.69 -24.64 -7.18
N THR A 360 28.74 -24.10 -7.95
CA THR A 360 28.90 -22.83 -8.67
C THR A 360 28.39 -21.63 -7.86
N GLY A 361 27.87 -21.85 -6.65
CA GLY A 361 27.39 -20.80 -5.78
C GLY A 361 25.94 -20.36 -6.04
N ARG A 362 25.14 -21.19 -6.71
CA ARG A 362 23.71 -20.94 -6.91
C ARG A 362 22.92 -21.62 -5.81
N VAL A 363 21.85 -20.99 -5.36
CA VAL A 363 20.95 -21.56 -4.37
C VAL A 363 20.20 -22.74 -4.98
N THR A 364 20.32 -23.92 -4.37
CA THR A 364 19.58 -25.13 -4.77
C THR A 364 18.36 -25.35 -3.90
N GLU A 365 18.37 -24.88 -2.68
CA GLU A 365 17.26 -25.05 -1.74
C GLU A 365 17.18 -23.88 -0.78
N GLN A 366 15.96 -23.39 -0.53
CA GLN A 366 15.67 -22.51 0.60
C GLN A 366 14.62 -23.13 1.51
N LEU A 367 14.88 -23.09 2.81
CA LEU A 367 14.00 -23.60 3.84
C LEU A 367 13.39 -22.43 4.62
N ASN A 368 12.09 -22.27 4.50
CA ASN A 368 11.32 -21.24 5.17
C ASN A 368 10.34 -21.94 6.14
N PRO A 369 10.69 -22.09 7.42
CA PRO A 369 9.81 -22.74 8.39
C PRO A 369 8.44 -22.07 8.46
N GLU A 370 7.38 -22.84 8.50
CA GLU A 370 5.98 -22.41 8.50
C GLU A 370 5.48 -21.72 7.23
N GLY A 371 6.36 -21.47 6.26
CA GLY A 371 6.03 -20.92 4.95
C GLY A 371 6.38 -21.87 3.81
N LEU A 372 6.38 -21.34 2.58
CA LEU A 372 6.82 -22.10 1.42
C LEU A 372 8.34 -22.21 1.39
N SER A 373 8.82 -23.42 1.28
CA SER A 373 10.21 -23.73 0.97
C SER A 373 10.32 -24.08 -0.51
N TYR A 374 11.51 -23.87 -1.09
CA TYR A 374 11.70 -23.99 -2.52
C TYR A 374 12.96 -24.79 -2.85
N ARG A 375 12.91 -25.51 -3.97
CA ARG A 375 14.05 -26.19 -4.60
C ARG A 375 14.22 -25.67 -6.01
N TYR A 376 15.46 -25.51 -6.43
CA TYR A 376 15.85 -24.96 -7.73
C TYR A 376 16.71 -25.96 -8.49
N ARG A 377 16.35 -26.19 -9.75
CA ARG A 377 17.14 -26.98 -10.68
C ARG A 377 17.52 -26.13 -11.87
N TYR A 378 18.81 -25.94 -12.05
CA TYR A 378 19.36 -25.08 -13.10
C TYR A 378 19.82 -25.92 -14.28
N GLU A 379 19.32 -25.59 -15.45
CA GLU A 379 19.74 -26.16 -16.72
C GLU A 379 20.07 -25.02 -17.69
N LYS A 380 20.69 -25.30 -18.83
CA LYS A 380 20.94 -24.30 -19.85
C LYS A 380 19.61 -23.71 -20.33
N ASN A 381 19.41 -22.40 -20.17
CA ASN A 381 18.22 -21.67 -20.58
C ASN A 381 16.89 -22.14 -19.92
N ARG A 382 16.98 -22.87 -18.81
CA ARG A 382 15.80 -23.36 -18.11
C ARG A 382 16.05 -23.48 -16.60
N VAL A 383 15.11 -23.01 -15.81
CA VAL A 383 15.14 -23.17 -14.36
C VAL A 383 13.82 -23.76 -13.90
N THR A 384 13.89 -24.85 -13.14
CA THR A 384 12.72 -25.45 -12.52
C THR A 384 12.68 -25.09 -11.04
N VAL A 385 11.56 -24.51 -10.60
CA VAL A 385 11.31 -24.11 -9.22
C VAL A 385 10.19 -24.99 -8.66
N THR A 386 10.48 -25.71 -7.59
CA THR A 386 9.49 -26.58 -6.92
C THR A 386 9.32 -26.12 -5.49
N ASP A 387 8.09 -25.83 -5.08
CA ASP A 387 7.80 -25.46 -3.70
C ASP A 387 7.55 -26.68 -2.79
N SER A 388 7.38 -26.44 -1.49
CA SER A 388 7.20 -27.51 -0.50
C SER A 388 5.91 -28.31 -0.69
N PRO A 389 4.76 -27.75 -1.14
CA PRO A 389 3.59 -28.54 -1.52
C PRO A 389 3.78 -29.39 -2.80
N GLY A 390 4.86 -29.21 -3.54
CA GLY A 390 5.15 -29.94 -4.78
C GLY A 390 4.71 -29.21 -6.05
N ARG A 391 4.29 -27.96 -5.96
CA ARG A 391 3.96 -27.14 -7.12
C ARG A 391 5.23 -26.80 -7.89
N ARG A 392 5.18 -26.94 -9.19
CA ARG A 392 6.35 -26.85 -10.05
C ARG A 392 6.13 -25.79 -11.11
N GLU A 393 7.05 -24.84 -11.20
CA GLU A 393 7.13 -23.86 -12.26
C GLU A 393 8.41 -24.05 -13.07
N VAL A 394 8.33 -23.90 -14.38
CA VAL A 394 9.48 -23.99 -15.27
C VAL A 394 9.65 -22.67 -15.98
N LEU A 395 10.81 -22.05 -15.81
CA LEU A 395 11.18 -20.77 -16.40
C LEU A 395 12.14 -21.01 -17.55
N HIS A 396 11.72 -20.67 -18.76
CA HIS A 396 12.57 -20.71 -19.96
C HIS A 396 13.14 -19.31 -20.17
N THR A 397 14.46 -19.23 -20.36
CA THR A 397 15.18 -17.96 -20.36
C THR A 397 15.97 -17.74 -21.62
N GLU A 398 16.13 -16.49 -22.01
CA GLU A 398 17.03 -16.02 -23.07
C GLU A 398 17.86 -14.83 -22.56
N GLY A 399 18.99 -14.59 -23.24
CA GLY A 399 19.90 -13.53 -22.86
C GLY A 399 20.97 -13.99 -21.85
N GLU A 400 21.90 -13.10 -21.59
CA GLU A 400 23.02 -13.38 -20.68
C GLU A 400 23.20 -12.26 -19.67
N GLY A 401 23.74 -12.60 -18.51
CA GLY A 401 24.00 -11.64 -17.44
C GLY A 401 22.78 -10.88 -17.00
N GLY A 402 22.87 -9.56 -16.92
CA GLY A 402 21.78 -8.68 -16.50
C GLY A 402 20.61 -8.60 -17.47
N LEU A 403 20.81 -8.99 -18.74
CA LEU A 403 19.77 -9.02 -19.78
C LEU A 403 19.04 -10.36 -19.87
N LYS A 404 19.34 -11.30 -19.00
CA LYS A 404 18.65 -12.58 -18.95
C LYS A 404 17.19 -12.38 -18.54
N ARG A 405 16.27 -12.91 -19.34
CA ARG A 405 14.82 -12.72 -19.15
C ARG A 405 14.07 -14.03 -19.31
N VAL A 406 12.94 -14.13 -18.61
CA VAL A 406 12.00 -15.24 -18.80
C VAL A 406 11.17 -14.98 -20.05
N VAL A 407 11.33 -15.82 -21.06
CA VAL A 407 10.57 -15.72 -22.32
C VAL A 407 9.35 -16.65 -22.34
N MET A 408 9.37 -17.69 -21.51
CA MET A 408 8.24 -18.61 -21.34
C MET A 408 8.22 -19.15 -19.92
N LYS A 409 7.04 -19.17 -19.32
CA LYS A 409 6.80 -19.75 -18.00
C LYS A 409 5.74 -20.83 -18.10
N GLU A 410 6.09 -22.04 -17.67
CA GLU A 410 5.14 -23.12 -17.43
C GLU A 410 4.70 -23.08 -15.97
N SER A 411 3.42 -22.78 -15.74
CA SER A 411 2.86 -22.70 -14.38
C SER A 411 2.57 -24.09 -13.80
N ALA A 412 2.24 -24.16 -12.52
CA ALA A 412 2.02 -25.40 -11.81
C ALA A 412 0.85 -26.24 -12.34
N ASP A 413 -0.12 -25.62 -13.01
CA ASP A 413 -1.25 -26.29 -13.68
C ASP A 413 -0.93 -26.74 -15.12
N GLY A 414 0.29 -26.52 -15.61
CA GLY A 414 0.71 -26.79 -16.97
C GLY A 414 0.40 -25.68 -17.96
N SER A 415 -0.24 -24.60 -17.55
CA SER A 415 -0.49 -23.44 -18.42
C SER A 415 0.80 -22.71 -18.75
N VAL A 416 0.85 -22.05 -19.91
CA VAL A 416 2.04 -21.42 -20.44
C VAL A 416 1.79 -19.95 -20.73
N THR A 417 2.66 -19.09 -20.22
CA THR A 417 2.72 -17.67 -20.57
C THR A 417 4.02 -17.38 -21.31
N ARG A 418 3.99 -16.39 -22.21
CA ARG A 418 5.15 -16.02 -23.02
C ARG A 418 5.40 -14.52 -22.94
N SER A 419 6.66 -14.14 -23.11
CA SER A 419 7.08 -12.73 -23.13
C SER A 419 8.19 -12.53 -24.17
N GLY A 420 8.19 -11.36 -24.80
CA GLY A 420 9.22 -10.94 -25.72
C GLY A 420 9.84 -9.62 -25.27
N TYR A 421 11.15 -9.48 -25.46
CA TYR A 421 11.92 -8.32 -25.00
C TYR A 421 12.73 -7.74 -26.14
N ASP A 422 12.99 -6.43 -26.10
CA ASP A 422 13.89 -5.76 -27.03
C ASP A 422 15.37 -6.01 -26.67
N ALA A 423 16.28 -5.46 -27.47
CA ALA A 423 17.72 -5.61 -27.25
C ALA A 423 18.22 -4.98 -25.93
N SER A 424 17.45 -4.02 -25.39
CA SER A 424 17.74 -3.39 -24.10
C SER A 424 17.12 -4.13 -22.91
N GLY A 425 16.44 -5.25 -23.15
CA GLY A 425 15.78 -6.03 -22.10
C GLY A 425 14.43 -5.50 -21.66
N ARG A 426 13.83 -4.57 -22.41
CA ARG A 426 12.50 -4.03 -22.13
C ARG A 426 11.42 -4.93 -22.73
N LEU A 427 10.32 -5.07 -22.00
CA LEU A 427 9.19 -5.88 -22.43
C LEU A 427 8.50 -5.24 -23.65
N GLU A 428 8.42 -5.99 -24.76
CA GLU A 428 7.72 -5.58 -25.98
C GLU A 428 6.32 -6.19 -26.06
N TRP A 429 6.16 -7.41 -25.60
CA TRP A 429 4.87 -8.09 -25.59
C TRP A 429 4.83 -9.21 -24.56
N GLN A 430 3.64 -9.57 -24.14
CA GLN A 430 3.40 -10.75 -23.32
C GLN A 430 2.06 -11.39 -23.68
N THR A 431 1.98 -12.70 -23.56
CA THR A 431 0.74 -13.45 -23.67
C THR A 431 0.39 -14.05 -22.32
N ASP A 432 -0.91 -14.07 -22.00
CA ASP A 432 -1.40 -14.83 -20.86
C ASP A 432 -1.56 -16.33 -21.22
N ALA A 433 -2.03 -17.13 -20.27
CA ALA A 433 -2.21 -18.56 -20.47
C ALA A 433 -3.28 -18.91 -21.50
N ALA A 434 -4.19 -18.01 -21.82
CA ALA A 434 -5.18 -18.13 -22.87
C ALA A 434 -4.65 -17.74 -24.27
N GLY A 435 -3.41 -17.28 -24.35
CA GLY A 435 -2.80 -16.80 -25.58
C GLY A 435 -3.15 -15.37 -25.95
N ARG A 436 -3.82 -14.63 -25.08
CA ARG A 436 -4.16 -13.22 -25.32
C ARG A 436 -2.91 -12.35 -25.19
N LYS A 437 -2.66 -11.53 -26.21
CA LYS A 437 -1.43 -10.76 -26.33
C LYS A 437 -1.62 -9.30 -25.96
N THR A 438 -0.74 -8.80 -25.11
CA THR A 438 -0.59 -7.37 -24.81
C THR A 438 0.74 -6.91 -25.38
N GLU A 439 0.73 -5.80 -26.12
CA GLU A 439 1.93 -5.22 -26.74
C GLU A 439 2.29 -3.90 -26.06
N TYR A 440 3.59 -3.68 -25.90
CA TYR A 440 4.17 -2.48 -25.30
C TYR A 440 5.08 -1.80 -26.30
N SER A 441 4.95 -0.49 -26.44
CA SER A 441 5.76 0.29 -27.37
C SER A 441 6.61 1.29 -26.60
N PRO A 442 7.85 0.94 -26.21
CA PRO A 442 8.76 1.89 -25.58
C PRO A 442 9.38 2.81 -26.63
N ASP A 443 9.67 4.05 -26.24
CA ASP A 443 10.46 4.96 -27.05
C ASP A 443 11.90 4.46 -27.18
N VAL A 444 12.42 4.41 -28.40
CA VAL A 444 13.74 3.82 -28.68
C VAL A 444 14.88 4.60 -27.97
N ALA A 445 14.75 5.92 -27.84
CA ALA A 445 15.80 6.75 -27.26
C ALA A 445 15.72 6.80 -25.73
N THR A 446 14.53 6.99 -25.17
CA THR A 446 14.31 7.21 -23.73
C THR A 446 13.95 5.96 -22.97
N GLY A 447 13.40 4.96 -23.66
CA GLY A 447 12.82 3.77 -23.04
C GLY A 447 11.48 4.01 -22.32
N LYS A 448 10.94 5.22 -22.40
CA LYS A 448 9.63 5.52 -21.83
C LYS A 448 8.53 4.87 -22.65
N LEU A 449 7.54 4.32 -21.99
CA LEU A 449 6.41 3.66 -22.61
C LEU A 449 5.55 4.69 -23.34
N THR A 450 5.33 4.53 -24.64
CA THR A 450 4.51 5.44 -25.47
C THR A 450 3.13 4.87 -25.76
N ALA A 451 2.97 3.55 -25.75
CA ALA A 451 1.69 2.92 -25.99
C ALA A 451 1.61 1.51 -25.37
N VAL A 452 0.41 1.12 -24.98
CA VAL A 452 0.05 -0.25 -24.59
C VAL A 452 -1.15 -0.67 -25.43
N THR A 453 -1.01 -1.77 -26.16
CA THR A 453 -2.10 -2.36 -26.94
C THR A 453 -2.59 -3.63 -26.26
N GLY A 454 -3.85 -3.65 -25.85
CA GLY A 454 -4.48 -4.80 -25.22
C GLY A 454 -4.81 -5.92 -26.23
N PRO A 455 -5.25 -7.09 -25.76
CA PRO A 455 -5.62 -8.23 -26.61
C PRO A 455 -6.74 -7.94 -27.61
N ASP A 456 -7.58 -6.97 -27.32
CA ASP A 456 -8.69 -6.50 -28.15
C ASP A 456 -8.25 -5.46 -29.19
N GLY A 457 -6.98 -5.14 -29.28
CA GLY A 457 -6.41 -4.12 -30.16
C GLY A 457 -6.58 -2.68 -29.69
N ARG A 458 -7.14 -2.47 -28.51
CA ARG A 458 -7.35 -1.12 -27.95
C ARG A 458 -6.06 -0.58 -27.37
N LYS A 459 -5.80 0.71 -27.61
CA LYS A 459 -4.53 1.35 -27.22
C LYS A 459 -4.72 2.43 -26.16
N THR A 460 -3.82 2.40 -25.20
CA THR A 460 -3.55 3.52 -24.29
C THR A 460 -2.26 4.18 -24.74
N ARG A 461 -2.24 5.49 -24.91
CA ARG A 461 -1.08 6.25 -25.40
C ARG A 461 -0.57 7.23 -24.36
N TYR A 462 0.75 7.38 -24.30
CA TYR A 462 1.44 8.24 -23.34
C TYR A 462 2.31 9.25 -24.07
N SER A 463 2.25 10.52 -23.64
CA SER A 463 3.10 11.58 -24.15
C SER A 463 3.91 12.22 -23.03
N TYR A 464 5.10 12.69 -23.34
CA TYR A 464 6.05 13.22 -22.39
C TYR A 464 6.55 14.60 -22.82
N ASN A 465 6.97 15.43 -21.87
CA ASN A 465 7.64 16.69 -22.14
C ASN A 465 9.15 16.50 -22.38
N ASP A 466 9.87 17.58 -22.62
CA ASP A 466 11.32 17.53 -22.85
C ASP A 466 12.13 17.02 -21.66
N ARG A 467 11.57 17.05 -20.46
CA ARG A 467 12.16 16.50 -19.23
C ARG A 467 11.74 15.07 -18.97
N GLN A 468 11.10 14.42 -19.94
CA GLN A 468 10.63 13.04 -19.85
C GLN A 468 9.56 12.81 -18.75
N GLN A 469 8.78 13.83 -18.43
CA GLN A 469 7.66 13.73 -17.51
C GLN A 469 6.37 13.49 -18.29
N LEU A 470 5.51 12.62 -17.77
CA LEU A 470 4.22 12.29 -18.38
C LEU A 470 3.32 13.52 -18.40
N THR A 471 2.89 13.94 -19.60
CA THR A 471 1.99 15.08 -19.79
C THR A 471 0.59 14.68 -20.18
N THR A 472 0.44 13.62 -20.96
CA THR A 472 -0.87 13.20 -21.47
C THR A 472 -0.97 11.70 -21.51
N THR A 473 -2.11 11.18 -21.06
CA THR A 473 -2.54 9.79 -21.26
C THR A 473 -3.83 9.79 -22.07
N VAL A 474 -3.83 9.12 -23.22
CA VAL A 474 -5.03 8.93 -24.04
C VAL A 474 -5.51 7.51 -23.85
N TYR A 475 -6.70 7.35 -23.28
CA TYR A 475 -7.29 6.07 -23.00
C TYR A 475 -7.97 5.45 -24.23
N PRO A 476 -8.24 4.13 -24.22
CA PRO A 476 -8.89 3.47 -25.37
C PRO A 476 -10.26 4.02 -25.75
N ASP A 477 -10.96 4.65 -24.82
CA ASP A 477 -12.25 5.31 -25.05
C ASP A 477 -12.11 6.71 -25.66
N GLY A 478 -10.90 7.17 -25.92
CA GLY A 478 -10.60 8.50 -26.46
C GLY A 478 -10.53 9.61 -25.42
N LEU A 479 -10.81 9.32 -24.16
CA LEU A 479 -10.68 10.30 -23.08
C LEU A 479 -9.21 10.53 -22.75
N ARG A 480 -8.91 11.72 -22.21
CA ARG A 480 -7.55 12.15 -21.88
C ARG A 480 -7.43 12.56 -20.43
N SER A 481 -6.30 12.23 -19.84
CA SER A 481 -5.84 12.87 -18.60
C SER A 481 -4.55 13.63 -18.91
N THR A 482 -4.37 14.79 -18.28
CA THR A 482 -3.21 15.65 -18.54
C THR A 482 -2.54 16.08 -17.25
N ARG A 483 -1.24 16.40 -17.37
CA ARG A 483 -0.44 16.95 -16.28
C ARG A 483 0.37 18.11 -16.79
N GLU A 484 0.43 19.18 -16.00
CA GLU A 484 1.25 20.36 -16.30
C GLU A 484 2.32 20.52 -15.23
N TYR A 485 3.49 20.98 -15.62
CA TYR A 485 4.65 21.14 -14.75
C TYR A 485 5.21 22.55 -14.89
N ASP A 486 5.82 23.06 -13.82
CA ASP A 486 6.51 24.33 -13.83
C ASP A 486 7.95 24.20 -14.37
N GLU A 487 8.70 25.30 -14.40
CA GLU A 487 10.09 25.33 -14.86
C GLU A 487 11.02 24.43 -14.03
N ARG A 488 10.66 24.13 -12.79
CA ARG A 488 11.43 23.23 -11.90
C ARG A 488 10.98 21.79 -11.94
N GLY A 489 10.03 21.46 -12.83
CA GLY A 489 9.51 20.11 -12.97
C GLY A 489 8.50 19.70 -11.91
N ARG A 490 7.95 20.66 -11.15
CA ARG A 490 6.91 20.36 -10.13
C ARG A 490 5.55 20.33 -10.79
N LEU A 491 4.70 19.40 -10.35
CA LEU A 491 3.33 19.28 -10.85
C LEU A 491 2.50 20.50 -10.43
N THR A 492 2.00 21.26 -11.38
CA THR A 492 1.18 22.45 -11.12
C THR A 492 -0.31 22.21 -11.38
N ALA A 493 -0.65 21.31 -12.27
CA ALA A 493 -2.03 20.97 -12.56
C ALA A 493 -2.15 19.52 -13.01
N GLU A 494 -3.24 18.91 -12.63
CA GLU A 494 -3.59 17.56 -13.02
C GLU A 494 -5.06 17.53 -13.41
N THR A 495 -5.35 17.14 -14.65
CA THR A 495 -6.72 17.04 -15.15
C THR A 495 -7.06 15.58 -15.33
N SER A 496 -8.15 15.11 -14.68
CA SER A 496 -8.62 13.75 -14.79
C SER A 496 -9.23 13.51 -16.17
N ARG A 497 -9.45 12.22 -16.48
CA ARG A 497 -10.07 11.84 -17.75
C ARG A 497 -11.51 12.37 -17.90
N THR A 498 -12.18 12.74 -16.82
CA THR A 498 -13.51 13.36 -16.82
C THR A 498 -13.44 14.89 -16.87
N GLY A 499 -12.26 15.48 -16.90
CA GLY A 499 -12.03 16.91 -17.12
C GLY A 499 -11.92 17.76 -15.86
N GLU A 500 -11.94 17.17 -14.67
CA GLU A 500 -11.75 17.89 -13.41
C GLU A 500 -10.26 18.19 -13.21
N THR A 501 -9.95 19.47 -12.93
CA THR A 501 -8.57 19.92 -12.75
C THR A 501 -8.27 20.22 -11.28
N THR A 502 -7.23 19.61 -10.77
CA THR A 502 -6.63 19.93 -9.46
C THR A 502 -5.36 20.73 -9.70
N ARG A 503 -5.19 21.84 -8.99
CA ARG A 503 -4.01 22.72 -9.11
C ARG A 503 -3.21 22.72 -7.83
N TYR A 504 -1.88 22.77 -7.97
CA TYR A 504 -0.93 22.76 -6.88
C TYR A 504 -0.14 24.06 -6.86
N ARG A 505 -0.01 24.65 -5.68
CA ARG A 505 0.76 25.86 -5.46
C ARG A 505 1.97 25.59 -4.61
N TYR A 506 3.08 26.24 -4.95
CA TYR A 506 4.37 26.09 -4.27
C TYR A 506 4.86 27.46 -3.85
N ASP A 507 4.79 27.78 -2.56
CA ASP A 507 5.24 29.07 -2.05
C ASP A 507 6.75 29.07 -1.75
N ASN A 508 7.34 27.90 -1.50
CA ASN A 508 8.77 27.77 -1.32
C ASN A 508 9.42 27.41 -2.68
N PRO A 509 10.23 28.31 -3.26
CA PRO A 509 10.89 28.04 -4.54
C PRO A 509 11.93 26.93 -4.47
N ASP A 510 12.39 26.58 -3.27
CA ASP A 510 13.45 25.59 -3.03
C ASP A 510 12.90 24.25 -2.55
N SER A 511 11.61 24.00 -2.73
CA SER A 511 10.97 22.74 -2.32
C SER A 511 10.10 22.15 -3.43
N GLU A 512 10.15 20.84 -3.55
CA GLU A 512 9.26 20.03 -4.39
C GLU A 512 7.86 19.84 -3.80
N LEU A 513 7.64 20.26 -2.55
CA LEU A 513 6.41 19.99 -1.81
C LEU A 513 5.40 21.12 -1.97
N PRO A 514 4.14 20.83 -2.34
CA PRO A 514 3.13 21.85 -2.49
C PRO A 514 2.72 22.43 -1.12
N THR A 515 2.40 23.72 -1.11
CA THR A 515 1.86 24.45 0.04
C THR A 515 0.40 24.81 -0.14
N GLY A 516 -0.16 24.63 -1.32
CA GLY A 516 -1.56 24.85 -1.59
C GLY A 516 -2.11 23.89 -2.63
N ILE A 517 -3.39 23.54 -2.46
CA ILE A 517 -4.12 22.68 -3.39
C ILE A 517 -5.45 23.35 -3.68
N VAL A 518 -5.77 23.48 -4.96
CA VAL A 518 -7.08 23.96 -5.43
C VAL A 518 -7.74 22.81 -6.16
N ASP A 519 -8.83 22.30 -5.65
CA ASP A 519 -9.57 21.21 -6.29
C ASP A 519 -10.45 21.71 -7.45
N ALA A 520 -11.12 20.80 -8.14
CA ALA A 520 -11.95 21.11 -9.29
C ALA A 520 -13.16 22.01 -8.95
N THR A 521 -13.56 22.08 -7.68
CA THR A 521 -14.64 22.96 -7.22
C THR A 521 -14.17 24.41 -7.02
N GLY A 522 -12.87 24.66 -7.13
CA GLY A 522 -12.26 25.96 -6.85
C GLY A 522 -11.93 26.20 -5.39
N SER A 523 -12.22 25.22 -4.52
CA SER A 523 -11.89 25.29 -3.10
C SER A 523 -10.41 25.04 -2.86
N SER A 524 -9.81 25.80 -1.98
CA SER A 524 -8.38 25.73 -1.70
C SER A 524 -8.08 25.22 -0.30
N ARG A 525 -6.97 24.50 -0.18
CA ARG A 525 -6.39 24.01 1.07
C ARG A 525 -4.96 24.50 1.15
N THR A 526 -4.52 24.84 2.34
CA THR A 526 -3.18 25.39 2.59
C THR A 526 -2.42 24.49 3.53
N ILE A 527 -1.15 24.24 3.21
CA ILE A 527 -0.26 23.40 4.02
C ILE A 527 0.94 24.24 4.42
N ARG A 528 1.24 24.28 5.71
CA ARG A 528 2.48 24.84 6.24
C ARG A 528 3.39 23.70 6.67
N ARG A 529 4.67 23.81 6.32
CA ARG A 529 5.64 22.74 6.52
C ARG A 529 6.83 23.22 7.36
N ASN A 530 7.45 22.30 8.09
CA ASN A 530 8.70 22.57 8.78
C ASN A 530 9.89 22.35 7.83
N ARG A 531 11.11 22.52 8.35
CA ARG A 531 12.37 22.31 7.63
C ARG A 531 12.48 20.91 7.01
N TYR A 532 11.88 19.91 7.65
CA TYR A 532 11.92 18.51 7.21
C TYR A 532 10.84 18.16 6.19
N GLY A 533 10.07 19.16 5.75
CA GLY A 533 8.98 18.95 4.80
C GLY A 533 7.71 18.36 5.42
N GLN A 534 7.68 18.16 6.73
CA GLN A 534 6.51 17.65 7.43
C GLN A 534 5.43 18.72 7.56
N MET A 535 4.18 18.31 7.43
CA MET A 535 3.04 19.19 7.60
C MET A 535 2.88 19.55 9.07
N VAL A 536 3.07 20.82 9.41
CA VAL A 536 2.88 21.34 10.78
C VAL A 536 1.53 22.03 10.95
N ALA A 537 0.91 22.49 9.87
CA ALA A 537 -0.43 23.03 9.87
C ALA A 537 -1.12 22.70 8.53
N PHE A 538 -2.38 22.35 8.65
CA PHE A 538 -3.25 22.13 7.50
C PHE A 538 -4.50 22.99 7.67
N THR A 539 -4.76 23.87 6.70
CA THR A 539 -5.97 24.71 6.67
C THR A 539 -6.89 24.22 5.58
N ASP A 540 -8.06 23.76 5.96
CA ASP A 540 -9.08 23.26 5.05
C ASP A 540 -9.75 24.41 4.26
N CYS A 541 -10.55 24.07 3.27
CA CYS A 541 -11.32 25.02 2.45
C CYS A 541 -12.27 25.90 3.28
N SER A 542 -12.67 25.45 4.45
CA SER A 542 -13.48 26.19 5.44
C SER A 542 -12.69 27.15 6.31
N GLY A 543 -11.36 27.16 6.23
CA GLY A 543 -10.48 27.90 7.11
C GLY A 543 -10.16 27.20 8.42
N TYR A 544 -10.60 25.98 8.62
CA TYR A 544 -10.30 25.20 9.82
C TYR A 544 -8.85 24.74 9.80
N GLU A 545 -8.10 25.06 10.85
CA GLU A 545 -6.69 24.73 10.98
C GLU A 545 -6.48 23.56 11.94
N THR A 546 -5.73 22.57 11.48
CA THR A 546 -5.21 21.46 12.28
C THR A 546 -3.70 21.60 12.37
N ARG A 547 -3.13 21.48 13.56
CA ARG A 547 -1.69 21.57 13.81
C ARG A 547 -1.12 20.24 14.22
N TYR A 548 0.13 20.00 13.83
CA TYR A 548 0.82 18.72 14.06
C TYR A 548 2.18 18.96 14.70
N GLU A 549 2.54 18.09 15.64
CA GLU A 549 3.87 18.04 16.23
C GLU A 549 4.52 16.69 15.98
N TYR A 550 5.84 16.70 15.90
CA TYR A 550 6.65 15.51 15.60
C TYR A 550 7.81 15.38 16.58
N ASN A 551 8.24 14.16 16.86
CA ASN A 551 9.44 13.91 17.61
C ASN A 551 10.69 14.02 16.70
N ARG A 552 11.87 13.87 17.26
CA ARG A 552 13.12 13.94 16.53
C ARG A 552 13.31 12.84 15.48
N PHE A 553 12.54 11.76 15.55
CA PHE A 553 12.54 10.66 14.58
C PHE A 553 11.50 10.84 13.47
N GLY A 554 10.81 11.96 13.44
CA GLY A 554 9.82 12.28 12.43
C GLY A 554 8.45 11.66 12.66
N GLN A 555 8.19 11.07 13.81
CA GLN A 555 6.91 10.49 14.16
C GLN A 555 5.97 11.54 14.73
N MET A 556 4.71 11.50 14.34
CA MET A 556 3.69 12.44 14.81
C MET A 556 3.34 12.16 16.27
N THR A 557 3.63 13.14 17.15
CA THR A 557 3.39 13.02 18.58
C THR A 557 2.14 13.74 19.04
N ALA A 558 1.66 14.71 18.29
CA ALA A 558 0.45 15.44 18.64
C ALA A 558 -0.30 15.94 17.42
N VAL A 559 -1.62 15.97 17.54
CA VAL A 559 -2.55 16.61 16.61
C VAL A 559 -3.41 17.58 17.44
N HIS A 560 -3.35 18.86 17.09
CA HIS A 560 -4.11 19.91 17.80
C HIS A 560 -5.20 20.45 16.89
N ARG A 561 -6.43 20.49 17.42
CA ARG A 561 -7.59 21.05 16.75
C ARG A 561 -8.00 22.38 17.40
N GLU A 562 -8.73 23.21 16.65
CA GLU A 562 -9.12 24.58 17.11
C GLU A 562 -9.95 24.57 18.39
N GLU A 563 -10.76 23.56 18.64
CA GLU A 563 -11.58 23.45 19.84
C GLU A 563 -10.78 23.13 21.13
N GLY A 564 -9.45 23.12 21.01
CA GLY A 564 -8.57 22.76 22.13
C GLY A 564 -8.45 21.26 22.34
N LEU A 565 -8.93 20.47 21.40
CA LEU A 565 -8.81 19.03 21.41
C LEU A 565 -7.45 18.63 20.87
N SER A 566 -6.74 17.86 21.64
CA SER A 566 -5.44 17.33 21.24
C SER A 566 -5.42 15.83 21.36
N VAL A 567 -4.77 15.19 20.40
CA VAL A 567 -4.48 13.76 20.42
C VAL A 567 -2.98 13.59 20.53
N TYR A 568 -2.54 12.85 21.53
CA TYR A 568 -1.11 12.61 21.80
C TYR A 568 -0.77 11.15 21.49
N ARG A 569 0.36 10.95 20.86
CA ARG A 569 0.87 9.62 20.50
C ARG A 569 2.25 9.40 21.06
N THR A 570 2.48 8.24 21.59
CA THR A 570 3.81 7.79 22.04
C THR A 570 4.22 6.52 21.33
N TYR A 571 5.52 6.38 21.14
CA TYR A 571 6.09 5.28 20.35
C TYR A 571 7.19 4.57 21.17
N ASN A 572 7.37 3.29 20.91
CA ASN A 572 8.48 2.55 21.48
C ASN A 572 9.77 2.78 20.67
N THR A 573 10.87 2.19 21.11
CA THR A 573 12.18 2.32 20.46
C THR A 573 12.26 1.70 19.07
N ARG A 574 11.30 0.84 18.72
CA ARG A 574 11.15 0.28 17.36
C ARG A 574 10.30 1.15 16.44
N GLY A 575 9.79 2.27 16.94
CA GLY A 575 8.93 3.17 16.20
C GLY A 575 7.47 2.75 16.11
N LEU A 576 7.03 1.80 16.91
CA LEU A 576 5.65 1.33 16.94
C LEU A 576 4.82 2.13 17.95
N LEU A 577 3.57 2.44 17.60
CA LEU A 577 2.65 3.19 18.43
C LEU A 577 2.28 2.38 19.68
N VAL A 578 2.58 2.90 20.86
CA VAL A 578 2.25 2.22 22.13
C VAL A 578 1.11 2.88 22.90
N SER A 579 0.84 4.15 22.65
CA SER A 579 -0.25 4.87 23.30
C SER A 579 -0.79 5.97 22.39
N GLN A 580 -2.12 6.09 22.41
CA GLN A 580 -2.82 7.24 21.83
C GLN A 580 -3.75 7.79 22.91
N LYS A 581 -3.55 9.05 23.29
CA LYS A 581 -4.31 9.72 24.32
C LYS A 581 -5.08 10.89 23.74
N GLU A 582 -6.39 10.88 23.89
CA GLU A 582 -7.24 11.98 23.47
C GLU A 582 -7.29 13.07 24.54
N GLY A 583 -7.70 14.30 24.16
CA GLY A 583 -7.69 15.49 25.02
C GLY A 583 -8.54 15.39 26.29
N GLN A 584 -9.43 14.40 26.39
CA GLN A 584 -10.23 14.15 27.58
C GLN A 584 -9.62 13.08 28.52
N GLY A 585 -8.37 12.67 28.25
CA GLY A 585 -7.68 11.67 29.04
C GLY A 585 -8.00 10.23 28.66
N ARG A 586 -8.75 10.00 27.60
CA ARG A 586 -9.01 8.66 27.08
C ARG A 586 -7.74 8.12 26.42
N GLU A 587 -7.27 7.00 26.89
CA GLU A 587 -6.03 6.40 26.40
C GLU A 587 -6.29 5.01 25.85
N THR A 588 -5.81 4.77 24.63
CA THR A 588 -5.74 3.45 24.02
C THR A 588 -4.29 3.00 24.01
N ARG A 589 -4.01 1.80 24.50
CA ARG A 589 -2.67 1.22 24.58
C ARG A 589 -2.50 0.07 23.62
N TYR A 590 -1.30 -0.08 23.11
CA TYR A 590 -0.93 -1.09 22.13
C TYR A 590 0.30 -1.85 22.62
N ASP A 591 0.22 -3.17 22.65
CA ASP A 591 1.33 -4.05 23.02
C ASP A 591 1.72 -4.90 21.81
N TYR A 592 3.00 -5.20 21.71
CA TYR A 592 3.57 -5.93 20.60
C TYR A 592 4.44 -7.09 21.09
N ASN A 593 4.54 -8.13 20.26
CA ASN A 593 5.49 -9.21 20.53
C ASN A 593 6.89 -8.83 20.02
N GLU A 594 7.85 -9.73 20.18
CA GLU A 594 9.23 -9.53 19.75
C GLU A 594 9.35 -9.26 18.24
N ALA A 595 8.47 -9.84 17.44
CA ALA A 595 8.43 -9.65 15.98
C ALA A 595 7.79 -8.31 15.54
N GLY A 596 7.20 -7.57 16.48
CA GLY A 596 6.49 -6.33 16.18
C GLY A 596 5.03 -6.54 15.80
N ASP A 597 4.47 -7.72 15.97
CA ASP A 597 3.05 -7.97 15.75
C ASP A 597 2.22 -7.41 16.91
N LEU A 598 1.12 -6.75 16.58
CA LEU A 598 0.20 -6.18 17.56
C LEU A 598 -0.56 -7.28 18.30
N THR A 599 -0.21 -7.51 19.56
CA THR A 599 -0.80 -8.60 20.36
C THR A 599 -1.97 -8.17 21.21
N THR A 600 -1.97 -6.94 21.70
CA THR A 600 -3.03 -6.45 22.59
C THR A 600 -3.37 -5.00 22.29
N ILE A 601 -4.66 -4.71 22.22
CA ILE A 601 -5.18 -3.34 22.22
C ILE A 601 -6.01 -3.20 23.50
N THR A 602 -5.64 -2.24 24.35
CA THR A 602 -6.39 -1.91 25.55
C THR A 602 -7.09 -0.59 25.35
N GLY A 603 -8.42 -0.60 25.34
CA GLY A 603 -9.24 0.59 25.16
C GLY A 603 -9.31 1.46 26.42
N PRO A 604 -9.89 2.68 26.32
CA PRO A 604 -10.03 3.60 27.44
C PRO A 604 -10.88 3.04 28.60
N ASP A 605 -11.80 2.14 28.29
CA ASP A 605 -12.67 1.45 29.26
C ASP A 605 -12.02 0.19 29.87
N GLY A 606 -10.76 -0.08 29.54
CA GLY A 606 -10.04 -1.26 29.98
C GLY A 606 -10.36 -2.53 29.18
N SER A 607 -11.21 -2.44 28.15
CA SER A 607 -11.49 -3.55 27.25
C SER A 607 -10.23 -3.96 26.49
N ARG A 608 -10.02 -5.28 26.34
CA ARG A 608 -8.82 -5.82 25.70
C ARG A 608 -9.21 -6.64 24.48
N THR A 609 -8.52 -6.39 23.39
CA THR A 609 -8.55 -7.24 22.19
C THR A 609 -7.19 -7.88 22.05
N GLU A 610 -7.14 -9.21 22.10
CA GLU A 610 -5.89 -9.97 22.05
C GLU A 610 -5.82 -10.74 20.73
N THR A 611 -4.69 -10.70 20.06
CA THR A 611 -4.45 -11.41 18.82
C THR A 611 -3.22 -12.30 18.98
N GLN A 612 -3.37 -13.57 18.60
CA GLN A 612 -2.27 -14.53 18.53
C GLN A 612 -1.83 -14.71 17.09
N TYR A 613 -0.53 -14.86 16.89
CA TYR A 613 0.08 -14.98 15.57
C TYR A 613 0.86 -16.29 15.44
N ASP A 614 0.93 -16.82 14.23
CA ASP A 614 1.86 -17.91 13.92
C ASP A 614 3.29 -17.35 13.72
N GLY A 615 4.25 -18.24 13.47
CA GLY A 615 5.64 -17.83 13.26
C GLY A 615 5.89 -16.96 12.05
N ARG A 616 4.92 -16.88 11.10
CA ARG A 616 4.98 -15.99 9.93
C ARG A 616 4.42 -14.59 10.21
N GLY A 617 3.76 -14.41 11.37
CA GLY A 617 3.05 -13.18 11.69
C GLY A 617 1.62 -13.11 11.17
N LYS A 618 1.04 -14.25 10.80
CA LYS A 618 -0.38 -14.31 10.43
C LYS A 618 -1.23 -14.52 11.68
N ALA A 619 -2.30 -13.74 11.80
CA ALA A 619 -3.23 -13.83 12.92
C ALA A 619 -3.95 -15.19 12.90
N ILE A 620 -3.81 -15.98 13.95
CA ILE A 620 -4.46 -17.29 14.08
C ILE A 620 -5.64 -17.28 15.07
N ALA A 621 -5.70 -16.30 15.96
CA ALA A 621 -6.79 -16.16 16.92
C ALA A 621 -6.93 -14.70 17.35
N THR A 622 -8.17 -14.24 17.47
CA THR A 622 -8.49 -12.92 18.03
C THR A 622 -9.53 -13.12 19.13
N THR A 623 -9.24 -12.62 20.32
CA THR A 623 -10.10 -12.75 21.51
C THR A 623 -10.52 -11.38 22.01
N ARG A 624 -11.81 -11.22 22.24
CA ARG A 624 -12.39 -10.03 22.87
C ARG A 624 -13.51 -10.46 23.82
N GLY A 625 -13.44 -10.03 25.08
CA GLY A 625 -14.46 -10.38 26.10
C GLY A 625 -14.64 -11.87 26.31
N GLY A 626 -13.56 -12.67 26.17
CA GLY A 626 -13.61 -14.13 26.29
C GLY A 626 -14.10 -14.86 25.04
N LEU A 627 -14.46 -14.15 23.98
CA LEU A 627 -14.95 -14.70 22.72
C LEU A 627 -13.81 -14.74 21.71
N THR A 628 -13.54 -15.91 21.14
CA THR A 628 -12.39 -16.13 20.26
C THR A 628 -12.81 -16.55 18.86
N ARG A 629 -12.25 -15.89 17.86
CA ARG A 629 -12.25 -16.29 16.45
C ARG A 629 -10.92 -16.89 16.10
N ARG A 630 -10.93 -17.94 15.30
CA ARG A 630 -9.71 -18.61 14.86
C ARG A 630 -9.60 -18.69 13.35
N MET A 631 -8.38 -18.64 12.86
CA MET A 631 -8.05 -18.77 11.45
C MET A 631 -6.93 -19.78 11.31
N ALA A 632 -7.07 -20.69 10.35
CA ALA A 632 -6.02 -21.63 9.98
C ALA A 632 -5.55 -21.36 8.56
N TYR A 633 -4.25 -21.55 8.32
CA TYR A 633 -3.60 -21.29 7.03
C TYR A 633 -2.83 -22.51 6.56
N ASP A 634 -2.67 -22.64 5.25
CA ASP A 634 -1.74 -23.62 4.67
C ASP A 634 -0.32 -23.03 4.57
N ALA A 635 0.61 -23.83 4.06
CA ALA A 635 2.00 -23.40 3.90
C ALA A 635 2.17 -22.20 2.94
N ALA A 636 1.25 -22.02 1.98
CA ALA A 636 1.25 -20.88 1.07
C ALA A 636 0.65 -19.61 1.72
N GLY A 637 0.20 -19.69 2.96
CA GLY A 637 -0.41 -18.58 3.67
C GLY A 637 -1.86 -18.32 3.29
N ARG A 638 -2.53 -19.25 2.62
CA ARG A 638 -3.94 -19.14 2.25
C ARG A 638 -4.80 -19.64 3.41
N VAL A 639 -5.92 -18.96 3.64
CA VAL A 639 -6.89 -19.36 4.67
C VAL A 639 -7.53 -20.69 4.28
N THR A 640 -7.43 -21.70 5.15
CA THR A 640 -8.06 -23.01 4.94
C THR A 640 -9.30 -23.19 5.80
N GLN A 641 -9.36 -22.54 6.95
CA GLN A 641 -10.48 -22.65 7.86
C GLN A 641 -10.66 -21.38 8.68
N LEU A 642 -11.92 -20.98 8.85
CA LEU A 642 -12.33 -19.98 9.82
C LEU A 642 -13.19 -20.66 10.88
N THR A 643 -12.95 -20.34 12.15
CA THR A 643 -13.76 -20.81 13.27
C THR A 643 -14.36 -19.59 13.96
N ASN A 644 -15.69 -19.53 14.05
CA ASN A 644 -16.35 -18.45 14.74
C ASN A 644 -16.39 -18.68 16.25
N GLU A 645 -16.98 -17.77 17.00
CA GLU A 645 -17.03 -17.84 18.46
C GLU A 645 -17.95 -18.96 18.97
N ASN A 646 -18.85 -19.48 18.13
CA ASN A 646 -19.65 -20.68 18.43
C ASN A 646 -18.87 -22.00 18.27
N GLY A 647 -17.66 -21.96 17.71
CA GLY A 647 -16.90 -23.13 17.33
C GLY A 647 -17.28 -23.73 15.97
N SER A 648 -18.14 -23.08 15.22
CA SER A 648 -18.52 -23.51 13.87
C SER A 648 -17.41 -23.16 12.86
N HIS A 649 -17.28 -23.99 11.83
CA HIS A 649 -16.20 -23.90 10.86
C HIS A 649 -16.69 -23.48 9.48
N SER A 650 -15.90 -22.66 8.81
CA SER A 650 -15.99 -22.39 7.39
C SER A 650 -14.69 -22.83 6.75
N GLY A 651 -14.76 -23.55 5.63
CA GLY A 651 -13.59 -24.13 4.98
C GLY A 651 -13.33 -23.58 3.59
N PHE A 652 -12.07 -23.56 3.18
CA PHE A 652 -11.64 -23.07 1.88
C PHE A 652 -10.64 -24.03 1.24
N THR A 653 -10.82 -24.32 -0.05
CA THR A 653 -9.93 -25.15 -0.83
C THR A 653 -9.40 -24.34 -2.02
N TRP A 654 -8.10 -24.43 -2.28
CA TRP A 654 -7.39 -23.65 -3.27
C TRP A 654 -6.77 -24.56 -4.34
N ASP A 655 -6.67 -24.05 -5.55
CA ASP A 655 -5.96 -24.76 -6.61
C ASP A 655 -4.45 -24.45 -6.59
N VAL A 656 -3.71 -25.06 -7.49
CA VAL A 656 -2.24 -24.88 -7.57
C VAL A 656 -1.80 -23.49 -8.04
N LEU A 657 -2.72 -22.65 -8.52
CA LEU A 657 -2.48 -21.24 -8.88
C LEU A 657 -3.02 -20.26 -7.84
N ASP A 658 -3.30 -20.72 -6.62
CA ASP A 658 -3.79 -19.89 -5.51
C ASP A 658 -5.19 -19.31 -5.75
N ARG A 659 -6.03 -19.98 -6.56
CA ARG A 659 -7.42 -19.58 -6.78
C ARG A 659 -8.36 -20.42 -5.93
N LEU A 660 -9.38 -19.77 -5.39
CA LEU A 660 -10.40 -20.44 -4.56
C LEU A 660 -11.24 -21.39 -5.46
N THR A 661 -11.22 -22.68 -5.14
CA THR A 661 -12.01 -23.69 -5.87
C THR A 661 -13.24 -24.17 -5.13
N GLU A 662 -13.21 -24.14 -3.80
CA GLU A 662 -14.32 -24.59 -2.98
C GLU A 662 -14.39 -23.78 -1.68
N GLN A 663 -15.60 -23.45 -1.29
CA GLN A 663 -15.89 -22.76 -0.04
C GLN A 663 -17.06 -23.47 0.64
N THR A 664 -16.87 -23.85 1.90
CA THR A 664 -17.94 -24.38 2.74
C THR A 664 -18.26 -23.35 3.81
N GLY A 665 -19.51 -22.91 3.88
CA GLY A 665 -19.97 -21.95 4.88
C GLY A 665 -20.18 -22.58 6.26
N PHE A 666 -20.45 -21.73 7.26
CA PHE A 666 -20.76 -22.19 8.62
C PHE A 666 -22.02 -23.07 8.68
N ASP A 667 -22.88 -22.94 7.70
CA ASP A 667 -24.10 -23.76 7.52
C ASP A 667 -23.86 -25.11 6.83
N GLY A 668 -22.60 -25.40 6.48
CA GLY A 668 -22.21 -26.60 5.75
C GLY A 668 -22.51 -26.55 4.25
N ARG A 669 -23.05 -25.46 3.74
CA ARG A 669 -23.34 -25.29 2.31
C ARG A 669 -22.04 -25.06 1.55
N THR A 670 -21.86 -25.82 0.48
CA THR A 670 -20.64 -25.80 -0.32
C THR A 670 -20.87 -25.07 -1.65
N GLN A 671 -19.98 -24.18 -1.99
CA GLN A 671 -19.87 -23.49 -3.26
C GLN A 671 -18.57 -23.89 -3.95
N ARG A 672 -18.61 -24.14 -5.26
CA ARG A 672 -17.46 -24.50 -6.07
C ARG A 672 -17.27 -23.53 -7.22
N TYR A 673 -16.01 -23.31 -7.58
CA TYR A 673 -15.63 -22.33 -8.60
C TYR A 673 -14.69 -22.96 -9.61
N GLY A 674 -14.88 -22.62 -10.88
CA GLY A 674 -14.02 -23.01 -11.98
C GLY A 674 -13.54 -21.79 -12.75
N TYR A 675 -12.33 -21.89 -13.33
CA TYR A 675 -11.66 -20.77 -13.98
C TYR A 675 -11.22 -21.19 -15.39
N ASP A 676 -11.14 -20.21 -16.30
CA ASP A 676 -10.55 -20.39 -17.60
C ASP A 676 -9.02 -20.23 -17.55
N LEU A 677 -8.36 -20.38 -18.69
CA LEU A 677 -6.93 -20.22 -18.80
C LEU A 677 -6.46 -18.78 -18.53
N ALA A 678 -7.34 -17.79 -18.68
CA ALA A 678 -7.04 -16.40 -18.37
C ALA A 678 -7.20 -16.08 -16.88
N GLY A 679 -7.63 -17.03 -16.05
CA GLY A 679 -7.87 -16.84 -14.64
C GLY A 679 -9.21 -16.21 -14.29
N GLN A 680 -10.11 -16.08 -15.27
CA GLN A 680 -11.46 -15.56 -15.06
C GLN A 680 -12.37 -16.69 -14.58
N MET A 681 -13.28 -16.38 -13.62
CA MET A 681 -14.27 -17.34 -13.16
C MET A 681 -15.28 -17.60 -14.28
N VAL A 682 -15.36 -18.85 -14.74
CA VAL A 682 -16.30 -19.27 -15.79
C VAL A 682 -17.41 -20.17 -15.27
N ARG A 683 -17.26 -20.70 -14.08
CA ARG A 683 -18.24 -21.59 -13.47
C ARG A 683 -18.32 -21.40 -11.97
N SER A 684 -19.53 -21.36 -11.44
CA SER A 684 -19.78 -21.44 -10.00
C SER A 684 -20.93 -22.42 -9.75
N GLU A 685 -20.79 -23.24 -8.73
CA GLU A 685 -21.81 -24.16 -8.28
C GLU A 685 -22.26 -23.83 -6.87
N ASP A 686 -23.55 -23.74 -6.67
CA ASP A 686 -24.20 -23.58 -5.37
C ASP A 686 -25.28 -24.66 -5.25
N GLY A 687 -24.92 -25.79 -4.63
CA GLY A 687 -25.78 -26.98 -4.63
C GLY A 687 -25.98 -27.51 -6.07
N ASP A 688 -27.20 -27.54 -6.55
CA ASP A 688 -27.55 -27.92 -7.92
C ASP A 688 -27.65 -26.75 -8.90
N LEU A 689 -27.40 -25.51 -8.43
CA LEU A 689 -27.36 -24.34 -9.28
C LEU A 689 -25.97 -24.17 -9.87
N VAL A 690 -25.86 -24.34 -11.17
CA VAL A 690 -24.62 -24.17 -11.93
C VAL A 690 -24.71 -22.90 -12.74
N THR A 691 -23.88 -21.94 -12.40
CA THR A 691 -23.77 -20.67 -13.13
C THR A 691 -22.56 -20.72 -14.05
N LEU A 692 -22.76 -20.44 -15.34
CA LEU A 692 -21.69 -20.29 -16.32
C LEU A 692 -21.55 -18.83 -16.73
N TRP A 693 -20.33 -18.35 -16.74
CA TRP A 693 -19.95 -16.98 -17.04
C TRP A 693 -19.22 -16.92 -18.37
N HIS A 694 -19.58 -15.97 -19.23
CA HIS A 694 -18.99 -15.80 -20.54
C HIS A 694 -18.41 -14.40 -20.70
N TYR A 695 -17.27 -14.32 -21.33
CA TYR A 695 -16.51 -13.07 -21.49
C TYR A 695 -16.19 -12.82 -22.96
N ASP A 696 -16.00 -11.56 -23.31
CA ASP A 696 -15.52 -11.15 -24.63
C ASP A 696 -13.98 -11.14 -24.70
N GLU A 697 -13.45 -10.73 -25.86
CA GLU A 697 -11.99 -10.64 -26.07
C GLU A 697 -11.30 -9.63 -25.16
N SER A 698 -12.03 -8.61 -24.67
CA SER A 698 -11.54 -7.61 -23.74
C SER A 698 -11.56 -8.10 -22.29
N GLY A 699 -12.08 -9.31 -22.03
CA GLY A 699 -12.25 -9.86 -20.69
C GLY A 699 -13.48 -9.30 -19.96
N ARG A 700 -14.41 -8.67 -20.69
CA ARG A 700 -15.66 -8.14 -20.11
C ARG A 700 -16.74 -9.20 -20.13
N LEU A 701 -17.57 -9.21 -19.11
CA LEU A 701 -18.68 -10.14 -18.97
C LEU A 701 -19.75 -9.83 -20.03
N THR A 702 -20.13 -10.84 -20.84
CA THR A 702 -21.14 -10.71 -21.88
C THR A 702 -22.48 -11.32 -21.50
N HIS A 703 -22.46 -12.48 -20.88
CA HIS A 703 -23.67 -13.13 -20.39
C HIS A 703 -23.35 -14.22 -19.38
N ARG A 704 -24.32 -14.60 -18.61
CA ARG A 704 -24.27 -15.78 -17.76
C ARG A 704 -25.54 -16.61 -17.89
N THR A 705 -25.40 -17.89 -17.60
CA THR A 705 -26.50 -18.83 -17.55
C THR A 705 -26.57 -19.51 -16.19
N VAL A 706 -27.74 -19.90 -15.77
CA VAL A 706 -27.93 -20.72 -14.56
C VAL A 706 -28.69 -21.99 -14.98
N ASN A 707 -28.07 -23.14 -14.76
CA ASN A 707 -28.60 -24.45 -15.22
C ASN A 707 -28.98 -24.49 -16.70
N GLY A 708 -28.18 -23.83 -17.56
CA GLY A 708 -28.41 -23.72 -18.97
C GLY A 708 -29.45 -22.67 -19.40
N GLU A 709 -30.15 -22.07 -18.47
CA GLU A 709 -31.12 -21.01 -18.76
C GLU A 709 -30.41 -19.64 -18.78
N PRO A 710 -30.70 -18.77 -19.76
CA PRO A 710 -30.15 -17.43 -19.78
C PRO A 710 -30.52 -16.65 -18.50
N ALA A 711 -29.55 -16.09 -17.83
CA ALA A 711 -29.76 -15.32 -16.61
C ALA A 711 -29.59 -13.82 -16.85
N GLU A 712 -28.42 -13.38 -17.28
CA GLU A 712 -28.15 -11.97 -17.54
C GLU A 712 -27.30 -11.79 -18.78
N ARG A 713 -27.46 -10.63 -19.43
CA ARG A 713 -26.65 -10.18 -20.55
C ARG A 713 -26.12 -8.78 -20.31
N TRP A 714 -24.89 -8.53 -20.74
CA TRP A 714 -24.22 -7.23 -20.72
C TRP A 714 -23.83 -6.85 -22.14
N GLN A 715 -24.10 -5.59 -22.49
CA GLN A 715 -23.72 -5.03 -23.79
C GLN A 715 -22.88 -3.77 -23.57
N TYR A 716 -21.94 -3.56 -24.48
CA TYR A 716 -21.00 -2.44 -24.43
C TYR A 716 -20.97 -1.70 -25.75
N ASP A 717 -20.67 -0.41 -25.72
CA ASP A 717 -20.51 0.39 -26.92
C ASP A 717 -19.10 0.29 -27.49
N GLU A 718 -18.83 1.02 -28.58
CA GLU A 718 -17.49 1.05 -29.22
C GLU A 718 -16.41 1.58 -28.31
N ARG A 719 -16.76 2.44 -27.34
CA ARG A 719 -15.83 2.99 -26.36
C ARG A 719 -15.51 2.02 -25.22
N GLY A 720 -16.27 0.94 -25.12
CA GLY A 720 -16.16 -0.03 -24.05
C GLY A 720 -17.03 0.27 -22.84
N TRP A 721 -17.95 1.21 -22.92
CA TRP A 721 -18.86 1.55 -21.83
C TRP A 721 -20.08 0.64 -21.84
N LEU A 722 -20.54 0.26 -20.65
CA LEU A 722 -21.72 -0.60 -20.49
C LEU A 722 -22.99 0.13 -20.93
N THR A 723 -23.69 -0.41 -21.92
CA THR A 723 -24.91 0.22 -22.46
C THR A 723 -26.18 -0.46 -22.00
N GLU A 724 -26.15 -1.74 -21.70
CA GLU A 724 -27.34 -2.49 -21.28
C GLU A 724 -26.99 -3.69 -20.43
N VAL A 725 -27.78 -3.90 -19.37
CA VAL A 725 -27.86 -5.16 -18.62
C VAL A 725 -29.30 -5.66 -18.70
N SER A 726 -29.49 -6.92 -19.05
CA SER A 726 -30.83 -7.49 -19.18
C SER A 726 -30.93 -8.90 -18.60
N HIS A 727 -32.14 -9.27 -18.20
CA HIS A 727 -32.46 -10.62 -17.76
C HIS A 727 -33.93 -10.97 -18.07
N LEU A 728 -34.25 -12.22 -17.96
CA LEU A 728 -35.64 -12.71 -18.06
C LEU A 728 -36.19 -12.94 -16.64
N SER A 729 -37.39 -12.48 -16.39
CA SER A 729 -38.14 -12.71 -15.15
C SER A 729 -39.57 -12.96 -15.47
N GLU A 730 -40.11 -14.12 -15.06
CA GLU A 730 -41.50 -14.53 -15.30
C GLU A 730 -41.91 -14.44 -16.80
N GLY A 731 -41.01 -14.78 -17.70
CA GLY A 731 -41.25 -14.73 -19.15
C GLY A 731 -41.16 -13.33 -19.77
N LEU A 732 -40.86 -12.31 -18.99
CA LEU A 732 -40.66 -10.94 -19.46
C LEU A 732 -39.17 -10.56 -19.45
N ARG A 733 -38.79 -9.68 -20.38
CA ARG A 733 -37.44 -9.15 -20.44
C ARG A 733 -37.34 -7.88 -19.62
N VAL A 734 -36.49 -7.92 -18.61
CA VAL A 734 -36.16 -6.76 -17.77
C VAL A 734 -34.79 -6.25 -18.19
N ALA A 735 -34.68 -4.98 -18.51
CA ALA A 735 -33.46 -4.38 -18.97
C ALA A 735 -33.20 -3.02 -18.33
N VAL A 736 -31.94 -2.72 -18.09
CA VAL A 736 -31.45 -1.39 -17.70
C VAL A 736 -30.51 -0.91 -18.78
N GLN A 737 -30.84 0.21 -19.39
CA GLN A 737 -30.04 0.85 -20.43
C GLN A 737 -29.33 2.09 -19.87
N TYR A 738 -28.07 2.28 -20.23
CA TYR A 738 -27.23 3.36 -19.72
C TYR A 738 -26.85 4.32 -20.84
N GLY A 739 -26.99 5.61 -20.57
CA GLY A 739 -26.53 6.68 -21.43
C GLY A 739 -25.40 7.49 -20.78
N TYR A 740 -24.48 7.98 -21.60
CA TYR A 740 -23.30 8.67 -21.11
C TYR A 740 -23.12 10.01 -21.83
N ASP A 741 -22.45 10.95 -21.19
CA ASP A 741 -21.96 12.15 -21.83
C ASP A 741 -20.61 11.88 -22.53
N ASN A 742 -20.06 12.90 -23.19
CA ASN A 742 -18.80 12.75 -23.89
C ASN A 742 -17.57 12.57 -22.96
N LYS A 743 -17.75 12.73 -21.66
CA LYS A 743 -16.72 12.50 -20.64
C LYS A 743 -16.83 11.12 -19.96
N GLY A 744 -17.77 10.28 -20.44
CA GLY A 744 -17.97 8.95 -19.89
C GLY A 744 -18.77 8.89 -18.60
N ARG A 745 -19.40 10.00 -18.20
CA ARG A 745 -20.23 10.03 -16.98
C ARG A 745 -21.64 9.60 -17.30
N LEU A 746 -22.25 8.83 -16.39
CA LEU A 746 -23.62 8.35 -16.54
C LEU A 746 -24.62 9.50 -16.53
N THR A 747 -25.34 9.72 -17.64
CA THR A 747 -26.36 10.77 -17.77
C THR A 747 -27.77 10.22 -17.80
N GLY A 748 -27.97 8.96 -18.10
CA GLY A 748 -29.28 8.35 -18.17
C GLY A 748 -29.29 6.89 -17.80
N GLU A 749 -30.35 6.48 -17.14
CA GLU A 749 -30.63 5.09 -16.82
C GLU A 749 -32.10 4.83 -17.15
N ARG A 750 -32.35 3.90 -18.08
CA ARG A 750 -33.67 3.53 -18.49
C ARG A 750 -33.95 2.09 -18.11
N GLN A 751 -34.91 1.88 -17.25
CA GLN A 751 -35.41 0.57 -16.88
C GLN A 751 -36.60 0.22 -17.75
N THR A 752 -36.65 -0.99 -18.30
CA THR A 752 -37.72 -1.44 -19.15
C THR A 752 -38.15 -2.86 -18.79
N VAL A 753 -39.47 -3.12 -18.94
CA VAL A 753 -40.02 -4.45 -18.94
C VAL A 753 -40.69 -4.64 -20.28
N SER A 754 -40.33 -5.65 -21.03
CA SER A 754 -40.81 -5.90 -22.38
C SER A 754 -41.14 -7.36 -22.62
N ASP A 755 -42.04 -7.60 -23.60
CA ASP A 755 -42.29 -8.94 -24.09
C ASP A 755 -41.14 -9.39 -24.99
N PRO A 756 -40.42 -10.48 -24.65
CA PRO A 756 -39.25 -10.92 -25.42
C PRO A 756 -39.60 -11.45 -26.82
N GLN A 757 -40.86 -11.82 -27.08
CA GLN A 757 -41.33 -12.35 -28.37
C GLN A 757 -41.75 -11.25 -29.33
N THR A 758 -42.52 -10.26 -28.84
CA THR A 758 -43.06 -9.16 -29.65
C THR A 758 -42.22 -7.92 -29.64
N GLY A 759 -41.34 -7.77 -28.64
CA GLY A 759 -40.56 -6.57 -28.43
C GLY A 759 -41.34 -5.39 -27.85
N GLU A 760 -42.63 -5.59 -27.53
CA GLU A 760 -43.50 -4.54 -26.95
C GLU A 760 -42.99 -4.18 -25.55
N VAL A 761 -42.76 -2.87 -25.32
CA VAL A 761 -42.39 -2.33 -24.02
C VAL A 761 -43.66 -2.19 -23.17
N LEU A 762 -43.79 -2.99 -22.12
CA LEU A 762 -44.95 -2.99 -21.21
C LEU A 762 -44.80 -1.92 -20.13
N TRP A 763 -43.59 -1.62 -19.73
CA TRP A 763 -43.29 -0.61 -18.73
C TRP A 763 -41.88 -0.04 -18.99
N ALA A 764 -41.73 1.26 -18.78
CA ALA A 764 -40.47 1.93 -18.87
C ALA A 764 -40.40 3.05 -17.84
N HIS A 765 -39.22 3.22 -17.29
CA HIS A 765 -38.91 4.31 -16.37
C HIS A 765 -37.50 4.80 -16.67
N GLU A 766 -37.38 6.10 -16.91
CA GLU A 766 -36.09 6.73 -17.19
C GLU A 766 -35.72 7.68 -16.06
N THR A 767 -34.45 7.64 -15.66
CA THR A 767 -33.86 8.58 -14.73
C THR A 767 -32.73 9.27 -15.43
N GLN A 768 -32.73 10.59 -15.48
CA GLN A 768 -31.70 11.42 -16.07
C GLN A 768 -30.85 12.06 -14.98
N GLN A 769 -29.57 12.19 -15.21
CA GLN A 769 -28.61 12.77 -14.28
C GLN A 769 -27.77 13.83 -15.00
N GLU A 770 -27.56 14.96 -14.34
CA GLU A 770 -26.73 16.02 -14.83
C GLU A 770 -25.57 16.31 -13.86
N TYR A 771 -24.49 16.84 -14.40
CA TYR A 771 -23.28 17.17 -13.64
C TYR A 771 -23.01 18.68 -13.75
N SER A 772 -22.45 19.24 -12.65
CA SER A 772 -22.01 20.63 -12.61
C SER A 772 -20.72 20.80 -13.45
N ALA A 773 -20.35 22.05 -13.69
CA ALA A 773 -19.09 22.39 -14.34
C ALA A 773 -17.87 21.86 -13.57
N GLN A 774 -18.01 21.63 -12.27
CA GLN A 774 -16.96 21.07 -11.39
C GLN A 774 -16.97 19.53 -11.35
N GLY A 775 -17.82 18.87 -12.13
CA GLY A 775 -17.90 17.42 -12.22
C GLY A 775 -18.74 16.74 -11.14
N LEU A 776 -19.50 17.49 -10.34
CA LEU A 776 -20.36 16.95 -9.30
C LEU A 776 -21.74 16.64 -9.87
N ALA A 777 -22.32 15.49 -9.50
CA ALA A 777 -23.70 15.17 -9.81
C ALA A 777 -24.61 16.16 -9.06
N ASN A 778 -25.37 16.98 -9.80
CA ASN A 778 -26.16 18.06 -9.21
C ASN A 778 -27.66 17.98 -9.49
N ARG A 779 -28.09 17.13 -10.40
CA ARG A 779 -29.50 17.00 -10.74
C ARG A 779 -29.86 15.58 -11.13
N LEU A 780 -30.96 15.09 -10.57
CA LEU A 780 -31.54 13.81 -10.90
C LEU A 780 -33.01 14.01 -11.27
N LYS A 781 -33.43 13.56 -12.43
CA LYS A 781 -34.81 13.65 -12.88
C LYS A 781 -35.39 12.27 -13.20
N PRO A 782 -36.14 11.66 -12.28
CA PRO A 782 -36.93 10.48 -12.59
C PRO A 782 -38.19 10.81 -13.44
N ASP A 783 -38.63 9.87 -14.27
CA ASP A 783 -39.87 10.03 -15.03
C ASP A 783 -41.06 10.26 -14.13
N GLY A 784 -41.89 11.22 -14.53
CA GLY A 784 -43.15 11.51 -13.83
C GLY A 784 -42.98 12.17 -12.46
N LEU A 785 -41.77 12.46 -12.04
CA LEU A 785 -41.46 13.11 -10.78
C LEU A 785 -40.72 14.42 -11.01
N PRO A 786 -40.85 15.39 -10.11
CA PRO A 786 -40.03 16.60 -10.16
C PRO A 786 -38.54 16.28 -10.02
N PRO A 787 -37.65 17.05 -10.67
CA PRO A 787 -36.23 16.84 -10.51
C PRO A 787 -35.76 17.13 -9.11
N VAL A 788 -34.77 16.36 -8.63
CA VAL A 788 -34.05 16.62 -7.41
C VAL A 788 -32.73 17.31 -7.77
N GLU A 789 -32.48 18.46 -7.20
CA GLU A 789 -31.23 19.19 -7.36
C GLU A 789 -30.46 19.22 -6.03
N TRP A 790 -29.16 18.93 -6.11
CA TRP A 790 -28.27 19.05 -4.97
C TRP A 790 -27.47 20.35 -5.08
N LEU A 791 -27.52 21.15 -4.03
CA LEU A 791 -26.71 22.34 -3.89
C LEU A 791 -25.50 22.00 -3.05
N THR A 792 -24.32 22.39 -3.51
CA THR A 792 -23.06 22.07 -2.84
C THR A 792 -22.29 23.32 -2.46
N CYS A 793 -21.44 23.21 -1.45
CA CYS A 793 -20.53 24.25 -1.02
C CYS A 793 -19.15 23.67 -0.76
N GLY A 794 -18.12 24.53 -0.73
CA GLY A 794 -16.73 24.10 -0.54
C GLY A 794 -16.30 23.05 -1.56
N SER A 795 -15.67 22.00 -1.10
CA SER A 795 -15.17 20.90 -1.92
C SER A 795 -16.23 19.86 -2.30
N GLY A 796 -17.47 20.25 -2.39
CA GLY A 796 -18.57 19.39 -2.81
C GLY A 796 -19.49 18.91 -1.67
N TYR A 797 -19.44 19.57 -0.54
CA TYR A 797 -20.31 19.24 0.60
C TYR A 797 -21.76 19.67 0.32
N LEU A 798 -22.69 18.83 0.69
CA LEU A 798 -24.10 19.09 0.45
C LEU A 798 -24.58 20.29 1.29
N ALA A 799 -25.06 21.32 0.62
CA ALA A 799 -25.60 22.54 1.24
C ALA A 799 -27.14 22.57 1.23
N GLY A 800 -27.76 21.82 0.32
CA GLY A 800 -29.22 21.79 0.24
C GLY A 800 -29.72 20.90 -0.87
N MET A 801 -31.02 20.74 -0.90
CA MET A 801 -31.73 19.98 -1.95
C MET A 801 -32.99 20.75 -2.35
N LYS A 802 -33.28 20.72 -3.65
CA LYS A 802 -34.53 21.19 -4.21
C LYS A 802 -35.31 20.03 -4.80
N LEU A 803 -36.63 20.09 -4.68
CA LEU A 803 -37.54 19.19 -5.38
C LEU A 803 -38.38 20.04 -6.38
N GLY A 804 -38.04 19.94 -7.67
CA GLY A 804 -38.53 20.89 -8.65
C GLY A 804 -38.02 22.30 -8.35
N ASP A 805 -38.93 23.27 -8.30
CA ASP A 805 -38.62 24.68 -7.97
C ASP A 805 -38.67 24.97 -6.46
N ARG A 806 -38.97 23.99 -5.65
CA ARG A 806 -39.18 24.16 -4.21
C ARG A 806 -37.99 23.69 -3.42
N PRO A 807 -37.45 24.52 -2.51
CA PRO A 807 -36.44 24.05 -1.55
C PRO A 807 -37.02 22.94 -0.68
N LEU A 808 -36.32 21.82 -0.58
CA LEU A 808 -36.69 20.67 0.23
C LEU A 808 -35.99 20.73 1.58
N VAL A 809 -34.72 20.94 1.56
CA VAL A 809 -33.87 20.98 2.76
C VAL A 809 -32.66 21.86 2.53
N GLU A 810 -32.25 22.58 3.57
CA GLU A 810 -31.01 23.35 3.60
C GLU A 810 -30.17 22.89 4.77
N TYR A 811 -28.86 22.74 4.54
CA TYR A 811 -27.91 22.35 5.56
C TYR A 811 -26.96 23.50 5.88
N THR A 812 -26.78 23.78 7.14
CA THR A 812 -25.69 24.62 7.63
C THR A 812 -24.64 23.73 8.23
N ARG A 813 -23.40 23.94 7.84
CA ARG A 813 -22.26 23.12 8.27
C ARG A 813 -21.25 23.95 9.05
N ASP A 814 -20.61 23.34 10.03
CA ASP A 814 -19.48 23.94 10.70
C ASP A 814 -18.21 23.84 9.83
N ARG A 815 -17.10 24.35 10.31
CA ARG A 815 -15.82 24.33 9.56
C ARG A 815 -15.19 22.95 9.43
N LEU A 816 -15.69 21.95 10.16
CA LEU A 816 -15.36 20.53 9.96
C LEU A 816 -16.32 19.85 8.97
N HIS A 817 -17.18 20.64 8.31
CA HIS A 817 -18.17 20.16 7.33
C HIS A 817 -19.24 19.26 7.95
N ARG A 818 -19.39 19.27 9.26
CA ARG A 818 -20.47 18.55 9.96
C ARG A 818 -21.76 19.36 9.88
N GLU A 819 -22.87 18.64 9.73
CA GLU A 819 -24.18 19.26 9.77
C GLU A 819 -24.50 19.78 11.18
N VAL A 820 -24.69 21.09 11.32
CA VAL A 820 -25.08 21.74 12.59
C VAL A 820 -26.53 22.24 12.57
N GLN A 821 -27.09 22.45 11.39
CA GLN A 821 -28.48 22.83 11.23
C GLN A 821 -29.06 22.24 9.95
N ARG A 822 -30.26 21.74 10.04
CA ARG A 822 -31.07 21.28 8.91
C ARG A 822 -32.39 21.99 8.95
N ARG A 823 -32.72 22.71 7.89
CA ARG A 823 -33.96 23.42 7.72
C ARG A 823 -34.82 22.72 6.68
N PHE A 824 -36.04 22.36 7.05
CA PHE A 824 -37.01 21.72 6.16
C PHE A 824 -38.06 22.72 5.70
N GLY A 825 -38.52 22.55 4.45
CA GLY A 825 -39.62 23.30 3.89
C GLY A 825 -39.19 24.53 3.12
N SER A 826 -40.19 25.31 2.69
CA SER A 826 -39.98 26.53 1.93
C SER A 826 -40.57 27.74 2.70
N ASP A 827 -40.11 28.94 2.35
CA ASP A 827 -40.65 30.20 2.89
C ASP A 827 -42.17 30.40 2.69
N SER A 828 -42.77 29.57 1.82
CA SER A 828 -44.21 29.57 1.56
C SER A 828 -45.02 28.70 2.50
N LEU A 829 -44.38 27.88 3.36
CA LEU A 829 -45.06 27.08 4.36
C LEU A 829 -45.08 27.88 5.68
N PRO A 830 -46.24 27.90 6.40
CA PRO A 830 -46.36 28.68 7.63
C PRO A 830 -45.52 28.14 8.80
N GLU A 831 -44.98 26.94 8.64
CA GLU A 831 -44.14 26.31 9.66
C GLU A 831 -42.86 25.73 8.99
N SER A 832 -41.72 26.35 9.24
CA SER A 832 -40.44 25.77 8.93
C SER A 832 -39.95 24.96 10.10
N TYR A 833 -39.49 23.74 9.85
CA TYR A 833 -38.87 22.90 10.87
C TYR A 833 -37.37 23.03 10.79
N GLU A 834 -36.76 23.31 11.92
CA GLU A 834 -35.29 23.36 12.02
C GLU A 834 -34.78 22.30 13.00
N LEU A 835 -33.80 21.52 12.55
CA LEU A 835 -33.07 20.57 13.37
C LEU A 835 -31.67 21.13 13.63
N THR A 836 -31.36 21.43 14.88
CA THR A 836 -30.03 21.89 15.29
C THR A 836 -29.30 20.72 15.93
N THR A 837 -28.07 20.49 15.48
CA THR A 837 -27.24 19.37 15.93
C THR A 837 -25.96 19.92 16.56
N THR A 838 -25.62 19.41 17.74
CA THR A 838 -24.37 19.70 18.42
C THR A 838 -23.57 18.43 18.61
N TYR A 839 -22.25 18.59 18.73
CA TYR A 839 -21.32 17.48 18.84
C TYR A 839 -20.50 17.59 20.12
N THR A 840 -20.11 16.44 20.66
CA THR A 840 -19.16 16.40 21.75
C THR A 840 -17.80 16.92 21.29
N PRO A 841 -16.91 17.31 22.19
CA PRO A 841 -15.54 17.65 21.81
C PRO A 841 -14.83 16.56 21.01
N GLY A 842 -15.14 15.28 21.25
CA GLY A 842 -14.61 14.15 20.47
C GLY A 842 -15.26 13.93 19.11
N GLY A 843 -16.22 14.77 18.70
CA GLY A 843 -16.89 14.66 17.39
C GLY A 843 -18.10 13.75 17.35
N GLN A 844 -18.55 13.23 18.46
CA GLN A 844 -19.75 12.40 18.56
C GLN A 844 -21.01 13.28 18.66
N LEU A 845 -22.12 12.78 18.15
CA LEU A 845 -23.40 13.47 18.23
C LEU A 845 -23.80 13.66 19.69
N GLN A 846 -23.97 14.92 20.12
CA GLN A 846 -24.32 15.28 21.50
C GLN A 846 -25.79 15.56 21.70
N GLN A 847 -26.37 16.41 20.86
CA GLN A 847 -27.74 16.86 20.99
C GLN A 847 -28.36 17.14 19.63
N GLN A 848 -29.63 16.83 19.49
CA GLN A 848 -30.46 17.24 18.38
C GLN A 848 -31.69 17.97 18.94
N HIS A 849 -31.86 19.22 18.53
CA HIS A 849 -32.98 20.05 18.91
C HIS A 849 -33.84 20.39 17.70
N LEU A 850 -35.10 19.99 17.74
CA LEU A 850 -36.07 20.32 16.70
C LEU A 850 -36.95 21.45 17.16
N THR A 851 -37.51 22.24 16.24
CA THR A 851 -38.52 23.28 16.51
C THR A 851 -39.71 22.76 17.33
N LEU A 852 -39.97 21.45 17.26
CA LEU A 852 -40.89 20.76 18.15
C LEU A 852 -40.10 20.13 19.30
N PRO A 853 -40.06 20.78 20.49
CA PRO A 853 -39.21 20.33 21.59
C PRO A 853 -39.47 18.92 22.11
N GLN A 854 -40.68 18.39 21.86
CA GLN A 854 -41.01 17.00 22.25
C GLN A 854 -40.21 15.94 21.50
N LEU A 855 -39.55 16.31 20.42
CA LEU A 855 -38.71 15.41 19.62
C LEU A 855 -37.18 15.59 19.88
N ASP A 856 -36.83 16.46 20.84
CA ASP A 856 -35.45 16.70 21.20
C ASP A 856 -34.77 15.43 21.71
N ARG A 857 -33.49 15.29 21.41
CA ARG A 857 -32.67 14.14 21.84
C ARG A 857 -31.31 14.59 22.36
N GLU A 858 -30.88 13.97 23.46
CA GLU A 858 -29.52 14.05 23.96
C GLU A 858 -28.89 12.67 23.94
N TYR A 859 -27.65 12.62 23.57
CA TYR A 859 -26.88 11.38 23.42
C TYR A 859 -25.75 11.33 24.46
N GLY A 860 -25.64 10.20 25.15
CA GLY A 860 -24.59 9.97 26.13
C GLY A 860 -23.73 8.77 25.73
N TYR A 861 -22.44 8.85 26.06
CA TYR A 861 -21.46 7.84 25.68
C TYR A 861 -20.67 7.36 26.89
N ASP A 862 -20.18 6.12 26.83
CA ASP A 862 -19.29 5.58 27.84
C ASP A 862 -17.83 5.95 27.54
N GLU A 863 -16.92 5.48 28.39
CA GLU A 863 -15.47 5.74 28.23
C GLU A 863 -14.90 5.13 26.95
N GLY A 864 -15.49 4.04 26.45
CA GLY A 864 -15.12 3.42 25.18
C GLY A 864 -15.72 4.08 23.93
N GLY A 865 -16.53 5.14 24.13
CA GLY A 865 -17.17 5.86 23.03
C GLY A 865 -18.44 5.20 22.51
N ARG A 866 -18.97 4.20 23.19
CA ARG A 866 -20.23 3.55 22.81
C ARG A 866 -21.43 4.36 23.29
N LEU A 867 -22.49 4.40 22.49
CA LEU A 867 -23.73 5.05 22.84
C LEU A 867 -24.42 4.29 23.99
N VAL A 868 -24.57 4.93 25.14
CA VAL A 868 -25.22 4.34 26.32
C VAL A 868 -26.56 4.96 26.68
N ARG A 869 -26.87 6.12 26.11
CA ARG A 869 -28.10 6.82 26.44
C ARG A 869 -28.59 7.70 25.31
N ILE A 870 -29.88 7.64 25.04
CA ILE A 870 -30.62 8.64 24.26
C ILE A 870 -31.76 9.12 25.14
N SER A 871 -31.75 10.41 25.51
CA SER A 871 -32.81 10.99 26.34
C SER A 871 -33.56 12.08 25.59
N GLY A 872 -34.85 12.16 25.83
CA GLY A 872 -35.75 13.17 25.29
C GLY A 872 -36.89 13.44 26.24
N PRO A 873 -37.75 14.47 25.94
CA PRO A 873 -38.85 14.83 26.80
C PRO A 873 -39.91 13.72 26.99
N GLN A 874 -40.04 12.84 26.02
CA GLN A 874 -41.05 11.78 26.04
C GLN A 874 -40.51 10.45 26.56
N GLN A 875 -39.27 10.14 26.26
CA GLN A 875 -38.67 8.88 26.65
C GLN A 875 -37.14 8.98 26.78
N THR A 876 -36.59 8.08 27.59
CA THR A 876 -35.17 7.88 27.72
C THR A 876 -34.88 6.41 27.44
N ARG A 877 -33.85 6.15 26.62
CA ARG A 877 -33.33 4.82 26.34
C ARG A 877 -31.91 4.71 26.85
N GLU A 878 -31.63 3.64 27.59
CA GLU A 878 -30.31 3.29 28.06
C GLU A 878 -29.86 1.98 27.46
N TYR A 879 -28.61 1.93 27.01
CA TYR A 879 -28.04 0.79 26.33
C TYR A 879 -26.95 0.17 27.17
N ARG A 880 -26.96 -1.16 27.30
CA ARG A 880 -25.97 -1.92 28.05
C ARG A 880 -25.21 -2.82 27.10
N TYR A 881 -23.93 -3.01 27.38
CA TYR A 881 -23.05 -3.79 26.55
C TYR A 881 -22.29 -4.84 27.35
N SER A 882 -21.95 -5.96 26.67
CA SER A 882 -21.08 -6.99 27.22
C SER A 882 -19.61 -6.56 27.15
N GLU A 883 -18.73 -7.33 27.77
CA GLU A 883 -17.27 -7.12 27.65
C GLU A 883 -16.78 -7.24 26.22
N ALA A 884 -17.46 -8.01 25.38
CA ALA A 884 -17.18 -8.12 23.95
C ALA A 884 -17.72 -6.92 23.12
N GLY A 885 -18.39 -5.96 23.76
CA GLY A 885 -18.95 -4.79 23.10
C GLY A 885 -20.29 -5.03 22.42
N ARG A 886 -20.97 -6.12 22.73
CA ARG A 886 -22.29 -6.44 22.19
C ARG A 886 -23.40 -5.88 23.05
N LEU A 887 -24.47 -5.40 22.41
CA LEU A 887 -25.67 -4.91 23.10
C LEU A 887 -26.32 -6.07 23.89
N THR A 888 -26.52 -5.88 25.20
CA THR A 888 -27.13 -6.87 26.09
C THR A 888 -28.52 -6.47 26.57
N GLY A 889 -28.86 -5.20 26.49
CA GLY A 889 -30.18 -4.73 26.90
C GLY A 889 -30.44 -3.30 26.53
N VAL A 890 -31.73 -2.98 26.38
CA VAL A 890 -32.21 -1.60 26.18
C VAL A 890 -33.28 -1.36 27.22
N HIS A 891 -33.04 -0.36 28.07
CA HIS A 891 -33.98 0.09 29.08
C HIS A 891 -34.70 1.35 28.60
N THR A 892 -36.00 1.31 28.39
CA THR A 892 -36.81 2.43 27.95
C THR A 892 -37.71 2.92 29.08
N THR A 893 -37.58 4.17 29.42
CA THR A 893 -38.41 4.84 30.43
C THR A 893 -39.23 5.95 29.79
N ALA A 894 -40.55 5.95 30.02
CA ALA A 894 -41.48 6.99 29.60
C ALA A 894 -42.51 7.21 30.70
N ALA A 895 -43.45 8.15 30.53
CA ALA A 895 -44.41 8.54 31.59
C ALA A 895 -45.22 7.35 32.18
N ASN A 896 -45.58 6.37 31.35
CA ASN A 896 -46.33 5.17 31.78
C ASN A 896 -45.61 3.87 31.35
N LEU A 897 -44.33 3.94 31.10
CA LEU A 897 -43.59 2.81 30.55
C LEU A 897 -42.22 2.70 31.20
N ASP A 898 -41.94 1.54 31.72
CA ASP A 898 -40.61 1.17 32.24
C ASP A 898 -40.37 -0.27 31.79
N ILE A 899 -39.65 -0.43 30.69
CA ILE A 899 -39.44 -1.71 30.05
C ILE A 899 -37.94 -1.90 29.82
N THR A 900 -37.44 -3.05 30.19
CA THR A 900 -36.12 -3.51 29.80
C THR A 900 -36.26 -4.63 28.78
N LEU A 901 -35.73 -4.42 27.58
CA LEU A 901 -35.66 -5.44 26.54
C LEU A 901 -34.26 -6.05 26.56
N PRO A 902 -34.14 -7.31 26.96
CA PRO A 902 -32.85 -7.98 26.91
C PRO A 902 -32.49 -8.36 25.48
N TYR A 903 -31.19 -8.33 25.20
CA TYR A 903 -30.61 -8.72 23.94
C TYR A 903 -29.64 -9.85 24.17
N ALA A 904 -30.18 -11.06 24.22
CA ALA A 904 -29.39 -12.25 24.31
C ALA A 904 -28.83 -12.62 22.94
N THR A 905 -27.54 -12.93 22.90
CA THR A 905 -26.87 -13.41 21.69
C THR A 905 -26.05 -14.65 22.03
N ASP A 906 -25.89 -15.52 21.03
CA ASP A 906 -24.92 -16.59 21.15
C ASP A 906 -23.49 -16.03 21.06
N PRO A 907 -22.44 -16.85 21.31
CA PRO A 907 -21.05 -16.36 21.24
C PRO A 907 -20.68 -15.74 19.87
N ALA A 908 -21.26 -16.18 18.76
CA ALA A 908 -21.01 -15.62 17.43
C ALA A 908 -21.80 -14.33 17.13
N GLY A 909 -22.68 -13.92 18.05
CA GLY A 909 -23.46 -12.69 17.91
C GLY A 909 -24.85 -12.87 17.31
N ASN A 910 -25.28 -14.09 17.09
CA ASN A 910 -26.64 -14.36 16.60
C ASN A 910 -27.67 -14.14 17.71
N ARG A 911 -28.79 -13.55 17.37
CA ARG A 911 -29.86 -13.26 18.32
C ARG A 911 -30.46 -14.54 18.87
N LEU A 912 -30.61 -14.60 20.18
CA LEU A 912 -31.31 -15.66 20.89
C LEU A 912 -32.68 -15.17 21.37
N PRO A 913 -33.67 -16.08 21.52
CA PRO A 913 -34.89 -15.75 22.24
C PRO A 913 -34.60 -15.31 23.68
N ASP A 914 -35.45 -14.47 24.25
CA ASP A 914 -35.26 -13.96 25.59
C ASP A 914 -35.22 -15.13 26.62
N PRO A 915 -34.11 -15.25 27.39
CA PRO A 915 -33.99 -16.33 28.39
C PRO A 915 -35.03 -16.27 29.50
N GLU A 916 -35.62 -15.13 29.77
CA GLU A 916 -36.67 -14.98 30.77
C GLU A 916 -37.95 -15.71 30.37
N PHE A 917 -38.28 -15.69 29.08
CA PHE A 917 -39.44 -16.39 28.52
C PHE A 917 -39.11 -17.80 28.01
N TYR A 918 -37.85 -17.99 27.62
CA TYR A 918 -37.32 -19.23 27.03
C TYR A 918 -36.05 -19.61 27.72
N PRO A 919 -36.11 -20.20 28.97
CA PRO A 919 -34.91 -20.47 29.75
C PRO A 919 -33.88 -21.36 29.06
N GLU A 920 -34.29 -22.25 28.16
CA GLU A 920 -33.44 -23.13 27.37
C GLU A 920 -32.58 -22.33 26.37
N SER A 921 -32.96 -21.10 26.02
CA SER A 921 -32.19 -20.30 25.06
C SER A 921 -30.85 -19.83 25.61
N SER A 922 -30.64 -19.81 26.91
CA SER A 922 -29.41 -19.36 27.55
C SER A 922 -28.18 -20.18 27.17
N SER A 923 -28.36 -21.43 26.75
CA SER A 923 -27.31 -22.34 26.31
C SER A 923 -27.35 -22.61 24.80
N MET A 924 -28.27 -21.99 24.06
CA MET A 924 -28.40 -22.18 22.61
C MET A 924 -27.30 -21.48 21.85
N VAL A 925 -26.91 -22.09 20.76
CA VAL A 925 -26.06 -21.50 19.74
C VAL A 925 -26.65 -21.80 18.36
N TRP A 926 -26.57 -20.81 17.47
CA TRP A 926 -26.93 -20.97 16.07
C TRP A 926 -25.70 -21.37 15.30
N ALA A 927 -25.38 -22.65 15.30
CA ALA A 927 -24.12 -23.18 14.75
C ALA A 927 -23.90 -22.84 13.27
N ASP A 928 -24.98 -22.68 12.52
CA ASP A 928 -24.97 -22.33 11.10
C ASP A 928 -25.19 -20.83 10.84
N ASN A 929 -25.20 -20.00 11.88
CA ASN A 929 -25.52 -18.57 11.83
C ASN A 929 -26.91 -18.27 11.27
N ARG A 930 -27.84 -19.22 11.34
CA ARG A 930 -29.22 -19.04 10.92
C ARG A 930 -30.13 -19.07 12.13
N ILE A 931 -30.85 -17.97 12.31
CA ILE A 931 -31.81 -17.86 13.39
C ILE A 931 -33.09 -18.58 12.94
N THR A 932 -33.50 -19.63 13.67
CA THR A 932 -34.74 -20.36 13.35
C THR A 932 -35.93 -19.89 14.17
N GLU A 933 -35.70 -19.17 15.26
CA GLU A 933 -36.75 -18.55 16.04
C GLU A 933 -36.24 -17.36 16.85
N ASP A 934 -37.09 -16.38 17.04
CA ASP A 934 -36.91 -15.26 17.96
C ASP A 934 -38.19 -15.08 18.84
N MET A 935 -38.32 -13.96 19.51
CA MET A 935 -39.44 -13.71 20.39
C MET A 935 -40.76 -13.58 19.65
N GLN A 936 -40.75 -13.20 18.39
CA GLN A 936 -41.91 -12.86 17.59
C GLN A 936 -42.22 -13.86 16.50
N TYR A 937 -41.19 -14.52 15.98
CA TYR A 937 -41.29 -15.32 14.76
C TYR A 937 -40.50 -16.62 14.83
N ARG A 938 -40.99 -17.59 14.00
CA ARG A 938 -40.24 -18.78 13.60
C ARG A 938 -39.87 -18.64 12.13
N TYR A 939 -38.65 -19.06 11.79
CA TYR A 939 -38.08 -18.93 10.45
C TYR A 939 -37.72 -20.30 9.88
N ARG A 940 -38.02 -20.48 8.60
CA ARG A 940 -37.57 -21.64 7.83
C ARG A 940 -36.77 -21.21 6.64
N TYR A 941 -35.75 -21.99 6.32
CA TYR A 941 -34.83 -21.74 5.23
C TYR A 941 -34.82 -22.93 4.28
N ASP A 942 -34.56 -22.65 2.99
CA ASP A 942 -34.32 -23.69 2.01
C ASP A 942 -32.86 -24.16 2.03
N ARG A 943 -32.53 -25.10 1.14
CA ARG A 943 -31.19 -25.66 1.01
C ARG A 943 -30.12 -24.65 0.56
N TYR A 944 -30.52 -23.50 0.03
CA TYR A 944 -29.63 -22.42 -0.34
C TYR A 944 -29.43 -21.37 0.75
N GLY A 945 -30.06 -21.57 1.90
CA GLY A 945 -29.98 -20.62 3.01
C GLY A 945 -30.93 -19.43 2.89
N ARG A 946 -31.88 -19.47 1.96
CA ARG A 946 -32.86 -18.39 1.74
C ARG A 946 -34.05 -18.59 2.68
N LEU A 947 -34.55 -17.49 3.22
CA LEU A 947 -35.75 -17.50 4.09
C LEU A 947 -36.98 -17.84 3.26
N THR A 948 -37.61 -18.96 3.54
CA THR A 948 -38.83 -19.41 2.82
C THR A 948 -40.13 -19.17 3.57
N GLU A 949 -40.06 -19.23 4.90
CA GLU A 949 -41.24 -18.97 5.73
C GLU A 949 -40.89 -18.17 6.97
N LYS A 950 -41.79 -17.30 7.37
CA LYS A 950 -41.76 -16.55 8.60
C LYS A 950 -43.16 -16.64 9.23
N THR A 951 -43.27 -17.28 10.40
CA THR A 951 -44.53 -17.54 11.09
C THR A 951 -44.58 -16.82 12.43
N ASP A 952 -45.69 -16.15 12.72
CA ASP A 952 -45.89 -15.52 14.02
C ASP A 952 -45.78 -16.55 15.14
N ARG A 953 -45.16 -16.15 16.22
CA ARG A 953 -44.98 -16.97 17.43
C ARG A 953 -45.86 -16.39 18.54
N ILE A 954 -46.83 -17.16 18.99
CA ILE A 954 -47.70 -16.77 20.11
C ILE A 954 -47.22 -17.53 21.35
N PRO A 955 -46.77 -16.82 22.39
CA PRO A 955 -46.29 -17.47 23.63
C PRO A 955 -47.39 -18.32 24.28
N GLU A 956 -47.00 -19.43 24.91
CA GLU A 956 -47.94 -20.26 25.70
C GLU A 956 -48.58 -19.44 26.82
N GLY A 957 -49.88 -19.64 27.01
CA GLY A 957 -50.65 -18.94 28.04
C GLY A 957 -51.22 -17.60 27.63
N VAL A 958 -50.92 -17.13 26.41
CA VAL A 958 -51.54 -15.91 25.83
C VAL A 958 -52.82 -16.29 25.13
N ILE A 959 -53.88 -15.51 25.32
CA ILE A 959 -55.16 -15.67 24.60
C ILE A 959 -54.92 -15.34 23.14
N ARG A 960 -55.19 -16.30 22.25
CA ARG A 960 -55.11 -16.07 20.79
C ARG A 960 -56.29 -15.23 20.33
N MET A 961 -55.97 -14.04 19.81
CA MET A 961 -56.94 -13.15 19.18
C MET A 961 -57.10 -13.45 17.68
N HIS A 962 -56.16 -14.14 17.08
CA HIS A 962 -56.16 -14.58 15.68
C HIS A 962 -55.26 -15.80 15.51
N ASP A 963 -55.40 -16.51 14.39
CA ASP A 963 -54.48 -17.60 14.04
C ASP A 963 -53.09 -17.06 13.71
N GLU A 964 -52.05 -17.91 13.89
CA GLU A 964 -50.69 -17.60 13.54
C GLU A 964 -50.60 -17.27 12.03
N ARG A 965 -50.03 -16.14 11.72
CA ARG A 965 -49.82 -15.72 10.32
C ARG A 965 -48.48 -16.28 9.83
N THR A 966 -48.52 -16.84 8.61
CA THR A 966 -47.34 -17.33 7.94
C THR A 966 -47.12 -16.53 6.66
N HIS A 967 -45.95 -15.93 6.55
CA HIS A 967 -45.45 -15.31 5.34
C HIS A 967 -44.59 -16.29 4.59
N ARG A 968 -44.79 -16.45 3.30
CA ARG A 968 -44.03 -17.33 2.43
C ARG A 968 -43.28 -16.52 1.40
N TYR A 969 -42.09 -16.98 1.08
CA TYR A 969 -41.20 -16.30 0.14
C TYR A 969 -40.72 -17.28 -0.92
N ASP A 970 -40.90 -16.91 -2.18
CA ASP A 970 -40.43 -17.67 -3.33
C ASP A 970 -39.30 -16.93 -4.02
N TYR A 971 -38.34 -17.70 -4.51
CA TYR A 971 -37.15 -17.18 -5.15
C TYR A 971 -36.93 -17.80 -6.53
N ASP A 972 -36.36 -17.03 -7.45
CA ASP A 972 -35.88 -17.59 -8.71
C ASP A 972 -34.53 -18.29 -8.52
N ASN A 973 -33.98 -18.89 -9.60
CA ASN A 973 -32.72 -19.58 -9.56
C ASN A 973 -31.49 -18.66 -9.46
N GLN A 974 -31.71 -17.36 -9.38
CA GLN A 974 -30.70 -16.33 -9.17
C GLN A 974 -30.76 -15.74 -7.76
N HIS A 975 -31.48 -16.39 -6.84
CA HIS A 975 -31.70 -15.98 -5.45
C HIS A 975 -32.45 -14.66 -5.28
N ARG A 976 -33.20 -14.21 -6.31
CA ARG A 976 -34.04 -13.00 -6.20
C ARG A 976 -35.39 -13.38 -5.65
N LEU A 977 -35.88 -12.58 -4.72
CA LEU A 977 -37.24 -12.72 -4.21
C LEU A 977 -38.26 -12.34 -5.31
N VAL A 978 -39.09 -13.27 -5.69
CA VAL A 978 -40.09 -13.07 -6.75
C VAL A 978 -41.53 -13.06 -6.23
N ARG A 979 -41.74 -13.59 -5.01
CA ARG A 979 -43.10 -13.62 -4.42
C ARG A 979 -43.07 -13.61 -2.90
#